data_87a58ae0f8b9e19f8f6c9ae4cd1be6f3
#
_entry.id   87a58ae0f8b9e19f8f6c9ae4cd1be6f3
#
_cell.length_a   1.000
_cell.length_b   1.000
_cell.length_c   1.000
_cell.angle_alpha   90.00
_cell.angle_beta   90.00
_cell.angle_gamma   90.00
#
_symmetry.space_group_name_H-M   'P 1'
#
loop_
_entity.id
_entity.type
_entity.pdbx_description
1 polymer ?
#
loop_
_entity_poly.entity_id
_entity_poly.type
_entity_poly.pdbx_seq_one_letter_code
_entity_poly.pdbx_strand_id
1 'polypeptide(L)'
;MVPSCIRILFRARCCCIIQPHWKMSSSGDQAFEYGFLVQINEEAELACALNEYLASRSYLAGFSPSHADQEAFELLNRAPAPQHVHALRWYRHIAALQQDLSPQSSSMKGKRTQPPWAAPAGTEVAQLRLYNSLTRTKETFVPQNGNRVLWYSCGPTVYDASHMGHARSYISFDILRRILKDYFKYDVLYCMNITDIDDKIIKRARQNYLLEQYKKKKPEASQIIQDVLSARGPFQQKLAETTDPDKRQMLERLDAAVAAVLGPLQAAVHSKEHPIHAEVLLESAKDLLADWLDDQFGSQVTENSIFSTLPKYWEGEYHADMAALNVLPPDVLTRVSEYVPEIVDFVKKIVSNGYGYESNGSVYFDTSKFDSSKQHSYGKLVPEGVGDQKALQEGEGDLSISAERLSEKHSPNDFALWKASKPGEPSWDSPWGKGRPGWHIECSAMAGSILGESMDIHGGGFDLRFPHHDNELAQSEAFFENDNWVRYFLHTGHLTIAGCKMSKSLKNFITIKDALANNSARQLRLAFLMHSWKDTLDYSANTMESAVQYEKFMNEFFLNVKDILRCPTDITGQFEKWEAAEMDLNKCFYERKSAVHEALCDNVDTRAAMEEMRALVSQSNTYIASRKSAKLQPNLMLLDSVAAYLTAMLKTFGAIEGAQPIGFPVGGTGRDIDLETTLMPYLKVLSDFRENVRRIAREQKVTELLQLCDVVRDDTLPDLGVRLEDHEGLPTVVKLVDKETLLKEREEKKRMEEEKRKKKEEATRKKQEQEMAKLAKMKIPACEMFLKEADKYSKFDETGFPTHDLEGKEISKGQAKKLRKLYEAQDKLHRDNLQMNQNGS
;
A
#
# COMPACT_ATOMS: atom_id res chain seq x y z
N MET A 1 31.91 -21.13 27.53
CA MET A 1 33.15 -21.92 27.78
C MET A 1 33.34 -22.86 26.62
N VAL A 2 34.12 -22.42 25.61
CA VAL A 2 34.67 -23.27 24.55
C VAL A 2 36.04 -22.68 24.22
N PRO A 3 37.08 -23.49 24.09
CA PRO A 3 38.41 -23.11 24.46
C PRO A 3 39.18 -22.34 23.42
N SER A 4 39.80 -21.29 23.88
CA SER A 4 41.00 -20.60 23.29
C SER A 4 42.18 -21.53 23.29
N CYS A 5 42.37 -22.41 22.32
CA CYS A 5 43.58 -23.23 22.19
C CYS A 5 43.78 -23.71 20.74
N ILE A 6 43.83 -22.82 19.77
CA ILE A 6 44.50 -23.06 18.44
C ILE A 6 44.99 -21.72 17.91
N ARG A 7 45.87 -21.07 18.67
CA ARG A 7 46.55 -19.85 18.21
C ARG A 7 48.04 -19.80 18.66
N ILE A 8 48.67 -20.93 18.81
CA ILE A 8 50.11 -20.99 19.12
C ILE A 8 50.64 -22.30 18.54
N LEU A 9 50.93 -22.37 17.25
CA LEU A 9 51.88 -23.33 16.67
C LEU A 9 52.19 -23.11 15.17
N PHE A 10 52.08 -21.88 14.65
CA PHE A 10 52.66 -21.54 13.34
C PHE A 10 53.44 -20.22 13.41
N ARG A 11 54.40 -20.13 14.35
CA ARG A 11 55.45 -19.15 14.34
C ARG A 11 56.79 -19.85 14.49
N ALA A 12 57.24 -20.45 13.38
CA ALA A 12 58.67 -20.65 13.19
C ALA A 12 58.96 -21.12 11.76
N ARG A 13 59.71 -20.30 11.04
CA ARG A 13 60.37 -20.57 9.75
C ARG A 13 59.54 -20.20 8.50
N CYS A 14 59.53 -18.92 8.24
CA CYS A 14 60.05 -18.34 7.01
C CYS A 14 60.21 -16.84 7.24
N CYS A 15 61.36 -16.42 7.69
CA CYS A 15 61.79 -15.03 7.60
C CYS A 15 62.18 -14.76 6.15
N CYS A 16 61.40 -13.95 5.47
CA CYS A 16 61.87 -12.88 4.59
C CYS A 16 60.64 -11.98 4.33
N ILE A 17 60.52 -11.10 5.17
CA ILE A 17 60.26 -9.67 5.15
C ILE A 17 60.05 -9.11 3.72
N ILE A 18 58.80 -8.83 3.38
CA ILE A 18 58.37 -7.54 2.85
C ILE A 18 56.97 -7.34 3.44
N GLN A 19 56.81 -6.42 4.39
CA GLN A 19 55.52 -5.88 4.75
C GLN A 19 55.10 -4.89 3.65
N PRO A 20 54.05 -5.11 2.90
CA PRO A 20 53.40 -4.03 2.18
C PRO A 20 52.44 -3.32 3.16
N HIS A 21 52.74 -2.06 3.40
CA HIS A 21 51.75 -1.14 3.97
C HIS A 21 50.52 -1.06 3.00
N TRP A 22 49.47 -1.75 3.31
CA TRP A 22 48.22 -1.61 2.59
C TRP A 22 47.35 -0.61 3.34
N LYS A 23 47.22 0.59 2.77
CA LYS A 23 46.09 1.44 2.99
C LYS A 23 44.91 0.80 2.22
N MET A 24 43.87 0.39 2.93
CA MET A 24 42.58 0.06 2.33
C MET A 24 42.06 1.33 1.68
N SER A 25 42.03 1.38 0.35
CA SER A 25 41.21 2.35 -0.37
C SER A 25 39.87 1.69 -0.66
N SER A 26 38.83 2.29 -0.14
CA SER A 26 37.46 1.98 -0.42
C SER A 26 37.07 2.48 -1.83
N SER A 27 37.14 1.62 -2.83
CA SER A 27 36.40 1.81 -4.06
C SER A 27 36.33 0.50 -4.83
N GLY A 28 35.10 0.06 -5.12
CA GLY A 28 34.81 -1.22 -5.72
C GLY A 28 35.26 -1.30 -7.16
N ASP A 29 36.25 -2.15 -7.37
CA ASP A 29 36.49 -2.80 -8.65
C ASP A 29 37.14 -4.15 -8.39
N GLN A 30 36.38 -5.24 -8.56
CA GLN A 30 36.88 -6.62 -8.44
C GLN A 30 38.02 -6.96 -9.41
N ALA A 31 38.36 -6.07 -10.33
CA ALA A 31 39.45 -6.20 -11.29
C ALA A 31 40.83 -5.94 -10.68
N PHE A 32 40.95 -5.35 -9.49
CA PHE A 32 42.22 -4.93 -8.89
C PHE A 32 42.84 -5.93 -7.89
N GLU A 33 42.09 -6.90 -7.37
CA GLU A 33 42.56 -7.77 -6.28
C GLU A 33 43.62 -8.79 -6.68
N TYR A 34 43.75 -9.16 -7.96
CA TYR A 34 44.77 -10.11 -8.42
C TYR A 34 45.97 -9.45 -9.14
N GLY A 35 45.87 -8.15 -9.44
CA GLY A 35 46.92 -7.40 -10.17
C GLY A 35 48.33 -7.46 -9.53
N PHE A 36 48.44 -7.69 -8.23
CA PHE A 36 49.67 -7.87 -7.57
C PHE A 36 50.37 -9.21 -7.91
N LEU A 37 49.59 -10.25 -8.24
CA LEU A 37 50.10 -11.57 -8.60
C LEU A 37 50.85 -11.56 -9.92
N VAL A 38 50.43 -10.72 -10.88
CA VAL A 38 51.04 -10.59 -12.20
C VAL A 38 52.38 -9.83 -12.14
N GLN A 39 52.67 -9.09 -11.06
CA GLN A 39 53.89 -8.35 -10.87
C GLN A 39 55.03 -9.16 -10.21
N ILE A 40 54.79 -10.41 -9.83
CA ILE A 40 55.75 -11.32 -9.22
C ILE A 40 56.54 -12.03 -10.32
N ASN A 41 57.86 -11.74 -10.40
CA ASN A 41 58.71 -12.29 -11.43
C ASN A 41 59.38 -13.64 -11.04
N GLU A 42 59.29 -14.07 -9.79
CA GLU A 42 59.84 -15.34 -9.35
C GLU A 42 58.73 -16.40 -9.20
N GLU A 43 58.83 -17.52 -9.92
CA GLU A 43 57.88 -18.61 -9.97
C GLU A 43 57.54 -19.21 -8.59
N ALA A 44 58.53 -19.28 -7.71
CA ALA A 44 58.34 -19.80 -6.35
C ALA A 44 57.52 -18.86 -5.46
N GLU A 45 57.73 -17.57 -5.59
CA GLU A 45 56.97 -16.53 -4.87
C GLU A 45 55.57 -16.43 -5.40
N LEU A 46 55.37 -16.52 -6.73
CA LEU A 46 54.08 -16.55 -7.37
C LEU A 46 53.24 -17.77 -6.93
N ALA A 47 53.86 -18.95 -6.85
CA ALA A 47 53.17 -20.15 -6.35
C ALA A 47 52.74 -20.04 -4.88
N CYS A 48 53.54 -19.36 -4.06
CA CYS A 48 53.22 -19.10 -2.65
C CYS A 48 52.06 -18.10 -2.52
N ALA A 49 52.12 -16.98 -3.24
CA ALA A 49 51.10 -15.96 -3.23
C ALA A 49 49.75 -16.48 -3.79
N LEU A 50 49.78 -17.25 -4.88
CA LEU A 50 48.64 -17.94 -5.41
C LEU A 50 48.02 -18.93 -4.41
N ASN A 51 48.85 -19.64 -3.64
CA ASN A 51 48.36 -20.60 -2.65
C ASN A 51 47.63 -19.92 -1.51
N GLU A 52 48.08 -18.77 -1.05
CA GLU A 52 47.41 -17.99 -0.02
C GLU A 52 46.12 -17.36 -0.56
N TYR A 53 46.17 -16.78 -1.75
CA TYR A 53 45.00 -16.13 -2.38
C TYR A 53 43.87 -17.11 -2.70
N LEU A 54 44.19 -18.31 -3.18
CA LEU A 54 43.26 -19.36 -3.53
C LEU A 54 42.82 -20.24 -2.35
N ALA A 55 43.26 -19.96 -1.14
CA ALA A 55 42.83 -20.69 0.05
C ALA A 55 41.34 -20.63 0.31
N SER A 56 40.72 -19.48 -0.01
CA SER A 56 39.26 -19.23 0.14
C SER A 56 38.54 -19.01 -1.18
N ARG A 57 39.23 -19.17 -2.34
CA ARG A 57 38.68 -18.89 -3.66
C ARG A 57 38.95 -20.04 -4.64
N SER A 58 38.06 -20.19 -5.60
CA SER A 58 38.20 -21.20 -6.68
C SER A 58 38.98 -20.66 -7.89
N TYR A 59 38.84 -19.37 -8.16
CA TYR A 59 39.43 -18.65 -9.29
C TYR A 59 40.01 -17.32 -8.84
N LEU A 60 40.83 -16.68 -9.70
CA LEU A 60 41.47 -15.38 -9.40
C LEU A 60 40.48 -14.21 -9.47
N ALA A 61 39.48 -14.30 -10.36
CA ALA A 61 38.42 -13.33 -10.44
C ALA A 61 37.05 -14.02 -10.53
N GLY A 62 36.12 -13.69 -9.64
CA GLY A 62 34.78 -14.25 -9.65
C GLY A 62 34.67 -15.74 -9.31
N PHE A 63 33.65 -16.41 -9.85
CA PHE A 63 33.29 -17.80 -9.53
C PHE A 63 33.47 -18.77 -10.71
N SER A 64 33.99 -18.28 -11.84
CA SER A 64 34.29 -19.06 -13.05
C SER A 64 35.70 -18.75 -13.56
N PRO A 65 36.30 -19.63 -14.41
CA PRO A 65 37.61 -19.34 -15.01
C PRO A 65 37.57 -18.01 -15.79
N SER A 66 38.56 -17.19 -15.56
CA SER A 66 38.66 -15.85 -16.14
C SER A 66 39.97 -15.69 -16.91
N HIS A 67 40.13 -14.58 -17.62
CA HIS A 67 41.38 -14.22 -18.30
C HIS A 67 42.54 -14.12 -17.30
N ALA A 68 42.29 -13.66 -16.08
CA ALA A 68 43.27 -13.61 -15.02
C ALA A 68 43.81 -14.99 -14.61
N ASP A 69 42.98 -16.02 -14.60
CA ASP A 69 43.37 -17.39 -14.33
C ASP A 69 44.25 -17.94 -15.46
N GLN A 70 43.98 -17.56 -16.70
CA GLN A 70 44.78 -17.93 -17.85
C GLN A 70 46.17 -17.25 -17.83
N GLU A 71 46.21 -15.95 -17.57
CA GLU A 71 47.48 -15.20 -17.46
C GLU A 71 48.39 -15.75 -16.34
N ALA A 72 47.82 -15.98 -15.16
CA ALA A 72 48.57 -16.52 -14.02
C ALA A 72 49.03 -17.97 -14.27
N PHE A 73 48.23 -18.74 -15.03
CA PHE A 73 48.61 -20.11 -15.41
C PHE A 73 49.78 -20.11 -16.38
N GLU A 74 49.80 -19.19 -17.34
CA GLU A 74 50.90 -19.04 -18.32
C GLU A 74 52.23 -18.57 -17.69
N LEU A 75 52.12 -17.80 -16.59
CA LEU A 75 53.28 -17.36 -15.83
C LEU A 75 53.97 -18.50 -15.02
N LEU A 76 53.21 -19.56 -14.72
CA LEU A 76 53.71 -20.74 -14.06
C LEU A 76 54.23 -21.77 -15.08
N ASN A 77 55.52 -21.88 -15.30
CA ASN A 77 56.13 -22.80 -16.25
C ASN A 77 55.96 -24.28 -15.87
N ARG A 78 55.59 -24.58 -14.62
CA ARG A 78 55.39 -25.93 -14.08
C ARG A 78 54.36 -25.92 -12.96
N ALA A 79 53.82 -27.11 -12.66
CA ALA A 79 52.89 -27.26 -11.57
C ALA A 79 53.49 -26.86 -10.21
N PRO A 80 52.78 -26.07 -9.39
CA PRO A 80 53.18 -25.74 -8.02
C PRO A 80 53.57 -26.97 -7.19
N ALA A 81 54.53 -26.82 -6.30
CA ALA A 81 54.95 -27.93 -5.44
C ALA A 81 53.84 -28.43 -4.52
N PRO A 82 53.87 -29.71 -4.07
CA PRO A 82 52.76 -30.31 -3.29
C PRO A 82 52.40 -29.59 -2.00
N GLN A 83 53.28 -28.79 -1.44
CA GLN A 83 53.03 -27.96 -0.27
C GLN A 83 52.07 -26.80 -0.54
N HIS A 84 51.93 -26.35 -1.78
CA HIS A 84 51.00 -25.30 -2.20
C HIS A 84 49.67 -25.93 -2.66
N VAL A 85 48.95 -26.49 -1.73
CA VAL A 85 47.77 -27.33 -1.99
C VAL A 85 46.70 -26.59 -2.80
N HIS A 86 46.43 -25.32 -2.51
CA HIS A 86 45.38 -24.51 -3.16
C HIS A 86 45.80 -24.08 -4.56
N ALA A 87 47.06 -23.63 -4.74
CA ALA A 87 47.61 -23.29 -6.05
C ALA A 87 47.72 -24.53 -6.95
N LEU A 88 48.12 -25.67 -6.41
CA LEU A 88 48.22 -26.92 -7.16
C LEU A 88 46.84 -27.44 -7.59
N ARG A 89 45.86 -27.35 -6.71
CA ARG A 89 44.43 -27.67 -7.07
C ARG A 89 43.95 -26.82 -8.24
N TRP A 90 44.13 -25.51 -8.14
CA TRP A 90 43.74 -24.55 -9.17
C TRP A 90 44.54 -24.79 -10.47
N TYR A 91 45.85 -24.95 -10.43
CA TYR A 91 46.70 -25.21 -11.61
C TYR A 91 46.19 -26.45 -12.38
N ARG A 92 45.97 -27.57 -11.67
CA ARG A 92 45.44 -28.79 -12.27
C ARG A 92 44.05 -28.60 -12.94
N HIS A 93 43.23 -27.77 -12.32
CA HIS A 93 41.94 -27.49 -12.85
C HIS A 93 42.01 -26.63 -14.13
N ILE A 94 42.78 -25.55 -14.16
CA ILE A 94 43.00 -24.74 -15.35
C ILE A 94 43.69 -25.52 -16.45
N ALA A 95 44.70 -26.36 -16.14
CA ALA A 95 45.38 -27.23 -17.10
C ALA A 95 44.37 -28.23 -17.75
N ALA A 96 43.46 -28.79 -17.00
CA ALA A 96 42.42 -29.69 -17.53
C ALA A 96 41.49 -28.95 -18.51
N LEU A 97 41.04 -27.73 -18.18
CA LEU A 97 40.22 -26.90 -19.05
C LEU A 97 40.93 -26.52 -20.36
N GLN A 98 42.25 -26.31 -20.36
CA GLN A 98 43.03 -26.03 -21.55
C GLN A 98 43.21 -27.26 -22.45
N GLN A 99 43.27 -28.48 -21.88
CA GLN A 99 43.34 -29.71 -22.63
C GLN A 99 42.02 -30.03 -23.37
N ASP A 100 40.89 -29.62 -22.83
CA ASP A 100 39.60 -29.77 -23.46
C ASP A 100 39.35 -28.83 -24.67
N LEU A 101 40.17 -27.76 -24.82
CA LEU A 101 40.07 -26.78 -25.91
C LEU A 101 40.93 -27.07 -27.13
N SER A 102 41.79 -28.10 -27.13
CA SER A 102 42.57 -28.49 -28.31
C SER A 102 41.86 -29.58 -29.15
N PRO A 103 41.62 -29.32 -30.45
CA PRO A 103 40.97 -30.31 -31.33
C PRO A 103 41.95 -31.41 -31.67
N GLN A 104 41.99 -32.48 -30.87
CA GLN A 104 42.61 -33.72 -31.29
C GLN A 104 41.61 -34.64 -31.96
N SER A 105 41.69 -34.63 -33.28
CA SER A 105 41.11 -35.72 -34.11
C SER A 105 41.97 -36.95 -33.96
N SER A 106 41.57 -37.91 -33.15
CA SER A 106 41.96 -39.31 -33.33
C SER A 106 40.79 -40.23 -32.94
N SER A 107 40.31 -40.93 -33.90
CA SER A 107 39.36 -42.05 -33.81
C SER A 107 39.96 -43.15 -32.93
N MET A 108 39.47 -43.29 -31.69
CA MET A 108 39.54 -44.55 -30.94
C MET A 108 38.15 -44.92 -30.46
N LYS A 109 37.62 -45.99 -31.07
CA LYS A 109 36.47 -46.73 -30.55
C LYS A 109 36.88 -47.35 -29.22
N GLY A 110 36.18 -46.96 -28.13
CA GLY A 110 36.13 -47.85 -26.99
C GLY A 110 36.47 -47.27 -25.61
N LYS A 111 35.83 -46.17 -25.15
CA LYS A 111 35.40 -46.00 -23.73
C LYS A 111 34.20 -45.11 -23.73
N ARG A 112 33.06 -45.60 -23.20
CA ARG A 112 31.89 -44.77 -22.98
C ARG A 112 32.25 -43.74 -21.91
N THR A 113 32.43 -42.50 -22.29
CA THR A 113 32.59 -41.34 -21.40
C THR A 113 31.23 -40.73 -21.15
N GLN A 114 31.00 -40.30 -19.95
CA GLN A 114 29.77 -39.53 -19.65
C GLN A 114 29.80 -38.22 -20.46
N PRO A 115 28.65 -37.80 -21.01
CA PRO A 115 28.60 -36.52 -21.73
C PRO A 115 28.93 -35.39 -20.78
N PRO A 116 29.68 -34.33 -21.21
CA PRO A 116 29.91 -33.17 -20.39
C PRO A 116 28.58 -32.50 -20.09
N TRP A 117 28.39 -32.14 -18.83
CA TRP A 117 27.26 -31.34 -18.43
C TRP A 117 27.49 -29.85 -18.81
N ALA A 118 26.53 -29.24 -19.45
CA ALA A 118 26.51 -27.81 -19.71
C ALA A 118 25.20 -27.25 -19.19
N ALA A 119 25.23 -26.03 -18.58
CA ALA A 119 24.02 -25.37 -18.21
C ALA A 119 23.16 -25.06 -19.44
N PRO A 120 21.84 -25.26 -19.39
CA PRO A 120 20.96 -24.92 -20.50
C PRO A 120 21.10 -23.42 -20.86
N ALA A 121 21.15 -23.13 -22.16
CA ALA A 121 21.17 -21.75 -22.63
C ALA A 121 19.84 -21.05 -22.29
N GLY A 122 19.90 -19.78 -21.85
CA GLY A 122 18.71 -18.97 -21.58
C GLY A 122 18.13 -19.09 -20.17
N THR A 123 18.87 -19.68 -19.22
CA THR A 123 18.49 -19.72 -17.79
C THR A 123 19.02 -18.51 -16.98
N GLU A 124 18.95 -17.31 -17.52
CA GLU A 124 19.23 -16.11 -16.74
C GLU A 124 18.09 -15.89 -15.74
N VAL A 125 18.42 -15.89 -14.45
CA VAL A 125 17.45 -15.56 -13.40
C VAL A 125 17.26 -14.05 -13.40
N ALA A 126 16.01 -13.60 -13.46
CA ALA A 126 15.69 -12.19 -13.35
C ALA A 126 16.24 -11.62 -12.03
N GLN A 127 16.96 -10.51 -12.11
CA GLN A 127 17.50 -9.80 -10.94
C GLN A 127 16.54 -8.72 -10.48
N LEU A 128 16.44 -8.54 -9.15
CA LEU A 128 15.66 -7.47 -8.57
C LEU A 128 16.18 -6.11 -9.04
N ARG A 129 15.29 -5.29 -9.58
CA ARG A 129 15.53 -3.88 -9.91
C ARG A 129 14.55 -3.02 -9.15
N LEU A 130 15.02 -1.90 -8.58
CA LEU A 130 14.19 -0.94 -7.87
C LEU A 130 14.26 0.41 -8.54
N TYR A 131 13.13 1.10 -8.63
CA TYR A 131 13.09 2.48 -9.09
C TYR A 131 13.75 3.38 -8.05
N ASN A 132 14.88 3.96 -8.43
CA ASN A 132 15.63 4.88 -7.60
C ASN A 132 15.24 6.33 -7.94
N SER A 133 14.69 7.04 -6.98
CA SER A 133 14.30 8.44 -7.19
C SER A 133 15.49 9.37 -7.45
N LEU A 134 16.70 8.98 -7.01
CA LEU A 134 17.91 9.74 -7.24
C LEU A 134 18.31 9.73 -8.72
N THR A 135 18.28 8.56 -9.37
CA THR A 135 18.63 8.39 -10.78
C THR A 135 17.40 8.50 -11.70
N ARG A 136 16.20 8.44 -11.13
CA ARG A 136 14.90 8.42 -11.83
C ARG A 136 14.73 7.23 -12.79
N THR A 137 15.48 6.14 -12.55
CA THR A 137 15.49 4.92 -13.35
C THR A 137 15.37 3.69 -12.46
N LYS A 138 15.09 2.53 -13.08
CA LYS A 138 15.11 1.23 -12.39
C LYS A 138 16.53 0.70 -12.37
N GLU A 139 17.15 0.64 -11.21
CA GLU A 139 18.51 0.14 -11.00
C GLU A 139 18.50 -1.27 -10.47
N THR A 140 19.48 -2.10 -10.85
CA THR A 140 19.68 -3.42 -10.25
C THR A 140 19.98 -3.25 -8.77
N PHE A 141 19.24 -3.95 -7.92
CA PHE A 141 19.41 -3.85 -6.48
C PHE A 141 20.60 -4.68 -6.00
N VAL A 142 21.61 -4.01 -5.49
CA VAL A 142 22.82 -4.62 -4.93
C VAL A 142 23.11 -3.98 -3.58
N PRO A 143 22.89 -4.69 -2.46
CA PRO A 143 23.25 -4.18 -1.13
C PRO A 143 24.77 -4.03 -0.98
N GLN A 144 25.20 -3.05 -0.16
CA GLN A 144 26.61 -2.77 0.09
C GLN A 144 27.31 -3.90 0.85
N ASN A 145 26.59 -4.58 1.73
CA ASN A 145 27.13 -5.57 2.66
C ASN A 145 26.60 -6.98 2.36
N GLY A 146 26.75 -7.46 1.15
CA GLY A 146 26.34 -8.82 0.73
C GLY A 146 24.81 -8.99 0.78
N ASN A 147 24.32 -9.77 1.77
CA ASN A 147 22.88 -10.03 1.92
C ASN A 147 22.18 -9.05 2.88
N ARG A 148 22.94 -8.22 3.59
CA ARG A 148 22.39 -7.27 4.57
C ARG A 148 21.98 -5.96 3.91
N VAL A 149 20.76 -5.52 4.17
CA VAL A 149 20.19 -4.28 3.67
C VAL A 149 19.98 -3.31 4.83
N LEU A 150 20.60 -2.15 4.75
CA LEU A 150 20.43 -1.05 5.71
C LEU A 150 19.36 -0.10 5.16
N TRP A 151 18.23 0.02 5.86
CA TRP A 151 17.11 0.80 5.41
C TRP A 151 16.65 1.80 6.48
N TYR A 152 16.64 3.07 6.16
CA TYR A 152 16.05 4.14 6.96
C TYR A 152 14.79 4.67 6.30
N SER A 153 13.75 4.93 7.08
CA SER A 153 12.52 5.58 6.61
C SER A 153 12.12 6.70 7.55
N CYS A 154 11.77 7.85 6.98
CA CYS A 154 11.19 8.93 7.74
C CYS A 154 9.83 8.51 8.32
N GLY A 155 9.71 8.65 9.63
CA GLY A 155 8.51 8.35 10.39
C GLY A 155 7.54 9.54 10.49
N PRO A 156 6.46 9.39 11.26
CA PRO A 156 5.45 10.44 11.37
C PRO A 156 5.87 11.53 12.34
N THR A 157 5.40 12.76 12.07
CA THR A 157 5.31 13.82 13.07
C THR A 157 4.03 13.61 13.88
N VAL A 158 4.18 13.35 15.18
CA VAL A 158 3.10 12.87 16.05
C VAL A 158 2.39 14.02 16.81
N TYR A 159 1.51 14.73 16.12
CA TYR A 159 0.73 15.84 16.68
C TYR A 159 -0.79 15.70 16.49
N ASP A 160 -1.24 14.74 15.70
CA ASP A 160 -2.64 14.51 15.37
C ASP A 160 -2.85 13.10 14.83
N ALA A 161 -4.12 12.66 14.68
CA ALA A 161 -4.50 11.34 14.21
C ALA A 161 -3.80 10.94 12.89
N SER A 162 -3.45 9.68 12.79
CA SER A 162 -2.93 9.10 11.55
C SER A 162 -4.03 8.93 10.53
N HIS A 163 -3.73 9.20 9.27
CA HIS A 163 -4.69 9.13 8.15
C HIS A 163 -4.23 8.15 7.07
N MET A 164 -5.13 7.87 6.13
CA MET A 164 -4.88 6.92 5.05
C MET A 164 -3.69 7.28 4.15
N GLY A 165 -3.29 8.56 4.07
CA GLY A 165 -2.04 8.97 3.43
C GLY A 165 -0.80 8.38 4.12
N HIS A 166 -0.75 8.36 5.45
CA HIS A 166 0.29 7.66 6.21
C HIS A 166 0.22 6.15 5.99
N ALA A 167 -1.00 5.56 6.05
CA ALA A 167 -1.20 4.14 5.79
C ALA A 167 -0.66 3.73 4.41
N ARG A 168 -0.85 4.57 3.38
CA ARG A 168 -0.32 4.33 2.03
C ARG A 168 1.19 4.11 2.04
N SER A 169 1.95 4.99 2.70
CA SER A 169 3.40 4.89 2.76
C SER A 169 3.86 3.69 3.59
N TYR A 170 3.36 3.55 4.81
CA TYR A 170 3.83 2.50 5.71
C TYR A 170 3.41 1.09 5.30
N ILE A 171 2.20 0.89 4.75
CA ILE A 171 1.81 -0.41 4.16
C ILE A 171 2.66 -0.72 2.93
N SER A 172 2.97 0.28 2.08
CA SER A 172 3.83 0.05 0.90
C SER A 172 5.24 -0.36 1.32
N PHE A 173 5.84 0.30 2.30
CA PHE A 173 7.15 -0.07 2.83
C PHE A 173 7.13 -1.42 3.55
N ASP A 174 6.06 -1.74 4.27
CA ASP A 174 5.89 -3.06 4.88
C ASP A 174 5.83 -4.18 3.82
N ILE A 175 5.11 -3.97 2.72
CA ILE A 175 5.06 -4.90 1.60
C ILE A 175 6.46 -5.08 0.97
N LEU A 176 7.15 -3.98 0.67
CA LEU A 176 8.51 -4.01 0.14
C LEU A 176 9.48 -4.74 1.09
N ARG A 177 9.44 -4.40 2.40
CA ARG A 177 10.27 -5.02 3.44
C ARG A 177 10.02 -6.52 3.54
N ARG A 178 8.75 -6.96 3.57
CA ARG A 178 8.38 -8.39 3.60
C ARG A 178 8.88 -9.11 2.35
N ILE A 179 8.72 -8.53 1.17
CA ILE A 179 9.19 -9.14 -0.08
C ILE A 179 10.72 -9.22 -0.10
N LEU A 180 11.44 -8.20 0.30
CA LEU A 180 12.90 -8.26 0.40
C LEU A 180 13.35 -9.35 1.39
N LYS A 181 12.72 -9.41 2.57
CA LYS A 181 13.08 -10.35 3.64
C LYS A 181 12.60 -11.77 3.35
N ASP A 182 11.30 -11.94 3.06
CA ASP A 182 10.66 -13.26 3.05
C ASP A 182 10.68 -13.92 1.66
N TYR A 183 10.75 -13.15 0.58
CA TYR A 183 10.83 -13.67 -0.80
C TYR A 183 12.27 -13.71 -1.31
N PHE A 184 12.97 -12.56 -1.33
CA PHE A 184 14.36 -12.46 -1.79
C PHE A 184 15.40 -12.89 -0.76
N LYS A 185 15.00 -13.07 0.50
CA LYS A 185 15.84 -13.57 1.61
C LYS A 185 16.99 -12.63 2.00
N TYR A 186 16.80 -11.32 1.83
CA TYR A 186 17.72 -10.33 2.37
C TYR A 186 17.58 -10.21 3.90
N ASP A 187 18.68 -9.93 4.58
CA ASP A 187 18.72 -9.56 6.01
C ASP A 187 18.50 -8.04 6.13
N VAL A 188 17.24 -7.62 6.32
CA VAL A 188 16.86 -6.20 6.33
C VAL A 188 16.89 -5.67 7.76
N LEU A 189 17.75 -4.66 8.02
CA LEU A 189 17.69 -3.82 9.21
C LEU A 189 16.89 -2.55 8.88
N TYR A 190 15.66 -2.48 9.34
CA TYR A 190 14.73 -1.38 9.08
C TYR A 190 14.68 -0.42 10.27
N CYS A 191 15.17 0.79 10.06
CA CYS A 191 15.18 1.88 11.04
C CYS A 191 14.10 2.90 10.67
N MET A 192 13.43 3.45 11.67
CA MET A 192 12.43 4.51 11.50
C MET A 192 12.51 5.48 12.68
N ASN A 193 12.27 6.75 12.43
CA ASN A 193 12.15 7.73 13.49
C ASN A 193 10.69 8.05 13.85
N ILE A 194 10.51 8.67 14.98
CA ILE A 194 9.35 9.45 15.38
C ILE A 194 9.80 10.88 15.57
N THR A 195 9.21 11.81 14.85
CA THR A 195 9.41 13.23 15.07
C THR A 195 8.47 13.68 16.19
N ASP A 196 9.02 13.78 17.39
CA ASP A 196 8.33 14.19 18.61
C ASP A 196 8.69 15.61 19.07
N ILE A 197 9.54 16.31 18.31
CA ILE A 197 9.88 17.72 18.45
C ILE A 197 9.76 18.38 17.07
N ASP A 198 8.76 19.24 16.90
CA ASP A 198 8.51 19.95 15.63
C ASP A 198 7.64 21.19 15.89
N ASP A 199 7.70 22.18 15.02
CA ASP A 199 6.93 23.42 15.12
C ASP A 199 5.41 23.16 15.22
N LYS A 200 4.90 22.17 14.49
CA LYS A 200 3.48 21.78 14.50
C LYS A 200 3.09 21.14 15.83
N ILE A 201 3.99 20.34 16.41
CA ILE A 201 3.80 19.72 17.74
C ILE A 201 3.75 20.83 18.80
N ILE A 202 4.73 21.75 18.78
CA ILE A 202 4.84 22.84 19.75
C ILE A 202 3.59 23.71 19.71
N LYS A 203 3.18 24.17 18.54
CA LYS A 203 1.98 24.97 18.34
C LYS A 203 0.72 24.23 18.81
N ARG A 204 0.54 22.96 18.40
CA ARG A 204 -0.64 22.18 18.77
C ARG A 204 -0.71 21.86 20.27
N ALA A 205 0.43 21.62 20.91
CA ALA A 205 0.50 21.38 22.34
C ALA A 205 0.10 22.63 23.12
N ARG A 206 0.60 23.82 22.74
CA ARG A 206 0.19 25.11 23.35
C ARG A 206 -1.31 25.37 23.13
N GLN A 207 -1.80 25.22 21.93
CA GLN A 207 -3.22 25.36 21.56
C GLN A 207 -4.13 24.50 22.43
N ASN A 208 -3.80 23.22 22.53
CA ASN A 208 -4.58 22.28 23.34
C ASN A 208 -4.53 22.66 24.82
N TYR A 209 -3.35 22.98 25.35
CA TYR A 209 -3.18 23.37 26.72
C TYR A 209 -3.98 24.64 27.05
N LEU A 210 -3.85 25.67 26.22
CA LEU A 210 -4.53 26.97 26.46
C LEU A 210 -6.05 26.81 26.34
N LEU A 211 -6.53 26.03 25.38
CA LEU A 211 -7.96 25.75 25.22
C LEU A 211 -8.51 24.98 26.43
N GLU A 212 -7.77 23.99 26.95
CA GLU A 212 -8.12 23.24 28.15
C GLU A 212 -8.15 24.16 29.40
N GLN A 213 -7.17 25.05 29.52
CA GLN A 213 -7.19 26.06 30.61
C GLN A 213 -8.38 27.03 30.49
N TYR A 214 -8.74 27.39 29.25
CA TYR A 214 -9.92 28.20 28.97
C TYR A 214 -11.21 27.48 29.38
N LYS A 215 -11.38 26.23 29.00
CA LYS A 215 -12.52 25.37 29.36
C LYS A 215 -12.63 25.20 30.89
N LYS A 216 -11.50 24.98 31.59
CA LYS A 216 -11.45 24.82 33.05
C LYS A 216 -11.94 26.06 33.84
N LYS A 217 -11.76 27.26 33.27
CA LYS A 217 -12.28 28.52 33.86
C LYS A 217 -13.79 28.63 33.78
N LYS A 218 -14.47 27.75 33.02
CA LYS A 218 -15.93 27.73 32.80
C LYS A 218 -16.48 29.13 32.45
N PRO A 219 -16.01 29.75 31.33
CA PRO A 219 -16.44 31.09 30.99
C PRO A 219 -17.95 31.14 30.72
N GLU A 220 -18.57 32.28 31.05
CA GLU A 220 -19.99 32.49 30.74
C GLU A 220 -20.22 32.55 29.22
N ALA A 221 -21.44 32.25 28.78
CA ALA A 221 -21.80 32.24 27.36
C ALA A 221 -21.53 33.59 26.67
N SER A 222 -21.74 34.69 27.36
CA SER A 222 -21.42 36.06 26.92
C SER A 222 -19.92 36.23 26.64
N GLN A 223 -19.07 35.70 27.51
CA GLN A 223 -17.62 35.76 27.38
C GLN A 223 -17.16 34.89 26.20
N ILE A 224 -17.70 33.66 26.05
CA ILE A 224 -17.39 32.76 24.90
C ILE A 224 -17.73 33.46 23.59
N ILE A 225 -18.89 34.09 23.49
CA ILE A 225 -19.32 34.85 22.31
C ILE A 225 -18.33 35.97 21.98
N GLN A 226 -17.93 36.75 22.98
CA GLN A 226 -17.02 37.88 22.81
C GLN A 226 -15.63 37.41 22.37
N ASP A 227 -15.11 36.33 22.97
CA ASP A 227 -13.79 35.78 22.66
C ASP A 227 -13.79 35.15 21.22
N VAL A 228 -14.87 34.45 20.84
CA VAL A 228 -15.02 33.91 19.47
C VAL A 228 -15.12 35.04 18.44
N LEU A 229 -15.81 36.16 18.75
CA LEU A 229 -15.85 37.32 17.86
C LEU A 229 -14.46 37.96 17.71
N SER A 230 -13.71 38.08 18.83
CA SER A 230 -12.34 38.57 18.80
C SER A 230 -11.39 37.68 17.99
N ALA A 231 -11.54 36.39 18.10
CA ALA A 231 -10.78 35.40 17.35
C ALA A 231 -11.14 35.37 15.85
N ARG A 232 -12.40 35.69 15.52
CA ARG A 232 -12.89 35.68 14.14
C ARG A 232 -12.32 36.77 13.25
N GLY A 233 -12.00 37.96 13.83
CA GLY A 233 -11.42 39.07 13.10
C GLY A 233 -10.11 38.70 12.37
N PRO A 234 -9.05 38.31 13.09
CA PRO A 234 -7.79 37.85 12.50
C PRO A 234 -7.97 36.66 11.54
N PHE A 235 -8.91 35.77 11.87
CA PHE A 235 -9.21 34.62 11.01
C PHE A 235 -9.78 35.03 9.65
N GLN A 236 -10.72 36.00 9.61
CA GLN A 236 -11.30 36.52 8.37
C GLN A 236 -10.26 37.27 7.53
N GLN A 237 -9.33 37.97 8.17
CA GLN A 237 -8.21 38.57 7.48
C GLN A 237 -7.33 37.51 6.80
N LYS A 238 -6.96 36.44 7.53
CA LYS A 238 -6.21 35.29 6.99
C LYS A 238 -6.94 34.61 5.83
N LEU A 239 -8.28 34.48 5.92
CA LEU A 239 -9.11 33.97 4.85
C LEU A 239 -9.04 34.84 3.59
N ALA A 240 -9.10 36.17 3.75
CA ALA A 240 -9.02 37.12 2.63
C ALA A 240 -7.65 37.07 1.92
N GLU A 241 -6.57 36.92 2.70
CA GLU A 241 -5.19 36.84 2.21
C GLU A 241 -4.83 35.47 1.58
N THR A 242 -5.63 34.42 1.85
CA THR A 242 -5.35 33.06 1.35
C THR A 242 -5.65 32.96 -0.14
N THR A 243 -4.61 32.68 -0.94
CA THR A 243 -4.68 32.52 -2.40
C THR A 243 -4.88 31.07 -2.85
N ASP A 244 -4.53 30.10 -2.02
CA ASP A 244 -4.69 28.65 -2.29
C ASP A 244 -6.18 28.28 -2.27
N PRO A 245 -6.75 27.73 -3.37
CA PRO A 245 -8.19 27.46 -3.49
C PRO A 245 -8.70 26.46 -2.46
N ASP A 246 -7.94 25.38 -2.22
CA ASP A 246 -8.35 24.30 -1.32
C ASP A 246 -8.32 24.77 0.15
N LYS A 247 -7.25 25.49 0.50
CA LYS A 247 -7.09 26.09 1.83
C LYS A 247 -8.17 27.15 2.07
N ARG A 248 -8.47 27.98 1.09
CA ARG A 248 -9.52 28.98 1.15
C ARG A 248 -10.90 28.35 1.37
N GLN A 249 -11.25 27.33 0.59
CA GLN A 249 -12.51 26.59 0.74
C GLN A 249 -12.66 25.96 2.13
N MET A 250 -11.58 25.41 2.68
CA MET A 250 -11.57 24.86 4.04
C MET A 250 -11.85 25.95 5.09
N LEU A 251 -11.17 27.12 4.98
CA LEU A 251 -11.37 28.25 5.88
C LEU A 251 -12.81 28.81 5.78
N GLU A 252 -13.36 28.92 4.57
CA GLU A 252 -14.76 29.34 4.32
C GLU A 252 -15.77 28.39 5.00
N ARG A 253 -15.55 27.08 4.92
CA ARG A 253 -16.40 26.08 5.60
C ARG A 253 -16.34 26.24 7.13
N LEU A 254 -15.15 26.49 7.67
CA LEU A 254 -14.96 26.67 9.11
C LEU A 254 -15.66 27.96 9.57
N ASP A 255 -15.49 29.09 8.86
CA ASP A 255 -16.17 30.35 9.19
C ASP A 255 -17.70 30.20 9.11
N ALA A 256 -18.21 29.53 8.10
CA ALA A 256 -19.63 29.26 7.94
C ALA A 256 -20.19 28.40 9.09
N ALA A 257 -19.47 27.36 9.52
CA ALA A 257 -19.86 26.51 10.65
C ALA A 257 -19.92 27.30 11.96
N VAL A 258 -18.92 28.14 12.22
CA VAL A 258 -18.91 29.03 13.41
C VAL A 258 -20.06 30.04 13.34
N ALA A 259 -20.27 30.67 12.16
CA ALA A 259 -21.34 31.65 11.97
C ALA A 259 -22.74 31.06 12.21
N ALA A 260 -22.97 29.82 11.74
CA ALA A 260 -24.25 29.14 11.91
C ALA A 260 -24.65 28.91 13.37
N VAL A 261 -23.67 28.74 14.27
CA VAL A 261 -23.92 28.57 15.72
C VAL A 261 -23.88 29.89 16.46
N LEU A 262 -23.01 30.82 16.07
CA LEU A 262 -22.80 32.12 16.73
C LEU A 262 -24.03 32.99 16.64
N GLY A 263 -24.67 33.13 15.47
CA GLY A 263 -25.83 34.01 15.26
C GLY A 263 -27.02 33.68 16.18
N PRO A 264 -27.52 32.43 16.18
CA PRO A 264 -28.59 32.00 17.06
C PRO A 264 -28.26 32.17 18.56
N LEU A 265 -27.01 31.92 18.97
CA LEU A 265 -26.58 32.04 20.34
C LEU A 265 -26.51 33.49 20.80
N GLN A 266 -26.08 34.42 19.93
CA GLN A 266 -26.12 35.86 20.20
C GLN A 266 -27.57 36.34 20.41
N ALA A 267 -28.49 35.90 19.57
CA ALA A 267 -29.91 36.22 19.70
C ALA A 267 -30.49 35.70 21.03
N ALA A 268 -30.18 34.44 21.39
CA ALA A 268 -30.64 33.82 22.65
C ALA A 268 -30.12 34.53 23.91
N VAL A 269 -28.86 34.99 23.92
CA VAL A 269 -28.29 35.75 25.04
C VAL A 269 -28.96 37.13 25.16
N HIS A 270 -29.32 37.78 24.03
CA HIS A 270 -30.05 39.07 24.05
C HIS A 270 -31.50 38.94 24.55
N SER A 271 -32.18 37.82 24.24
CA SER A 271 -33.54 37.55 24.70
C SER A 271 -33.63 37.03 26.14
N LYS A 272 -32.49 36.81 26.82
CA LYS A 272 -32.40 36.19 28.16
C LYS A 272 -33.02 34.81 28.26
N GLU A 273 -33.16 34.13 27.16
CA GLU A 273 -33.49 32.70 27.13
C GLU A 273 -32.29 31.89 27.60
N HIS A 274 -32.52 30.77 28.28
CA HIS A 274 -31.45 29.97 28.83
C HIS A 274 -30.41 29.57 27.74
N PRO A 275 -29.13 29.82 27.93
CA PRO A 275 -28.08 29.56 26.94
C PRO A 275 -27.76 28.04 26.88
N ILE A 276 -28.56 27.35 26.12
CA ILE A 276 -28.50 25.85 26.04
C ILE A 276 -27.29 25.35 25.21
N HIS A 277 -26.56 26.24 24.53
CA HIS A 277 -25.59 25.75 23.52
C HIS A 277 -24.23 26.48 23.48
N ALA A 278 -23.77 27.06 24.57
CA ALA A 278 -22.43 27.66 24.61
C ALA A 278 -21.31 26.66 24.37
N GLU A 279 -21.50 25.39 24.78
CA GLU A 279 -20.58 24.30 24.54
C GLU A 279 -20.51 23.92 23.05
N VAL A 280 -21.62 24.01 22.32
CA VAL A 280 -21.66 23.76 20.86
C VAL A 280 -20.87 24.84 20.10
N LEU A 281 -20.99 26.12 20.52
CA LEU A 281 -20.17 27.19 19.95
C LEU A 281 -18.68 26.98 20.25
N LEU A 282 -18.36 26.59 21.47
CA LEU A 282 -16.98 26.32 21.87
C LEU A 282 -16.36 25.17 21.07
N GLU A 283 -17.12 24.12 20.77
CA GLU A 283 -16.66 23.02 19.95
C GLU A 283 -16.55 23.42 18.47
N SER A 284 -17.53 24.16 17.94
CA SER A 284 -17.48 24.63 16.53
C SER A 284 -16.37 25.63 16.27
N ALA A 285 -16.04 26.46 17.25
CA ALA A 285 -15.01 27.51 17.17
C ALA A 285 -13.66 27.11 17.76
N LYS A 286 -13.48 25.84 18.19
CA LYS A 286 -12.31 25.41 18.95
C LYS A 286 -10.98 25.71 18.26
N ASP A 287 -10.87 25.49 16.93
CA ASP A 287 -9.64 25.74 16.21
C ASP A 287 -9.33 27.24 16.09
N LEU A 288 -10.37 28.03 15.86
CA LEU A 288 -10.28 29.49 15.80
C LEU A 288 -9.84 30.08 17.13
N LEU A 289 -10.50 29.63 18.20
CA LEU A 289 -10.22 30.07 19.56
C LEU A 289 -8.84 29.60 20.04
N ALA A 290 -8.44 28.40 19.66
CA ALA A 290 -7.12 27.86 20.01
C ALA A 290 -5.99 28.66 19.32
N ASP A 291 -6.13 29.02 18.04
CA ASP A 291 -5.17 29.87 17.32
C ASP A 291 -5.08 31.26 18.01
N TRP A 292 -6.23 31.86 18.30
CA TRP A 292 -6.28 33.17 18.97
C TRP A 292 -5.68 33.14 20.38
N LEU A 293 -5.95 32.12 21.17
CA LEU A 293 -5.36 31.94 22.51
C LEU A 293 -3.84 31.75 22.43
N ASP A 294 -3.35 31.00 21.43
CA ASP A 294 -1.92 30.81 21.23
C ASP A 294 -1.20 32.11 20.85
N ASP A 295 -1.80 32.92 19.99
CA ASP A 295 -1.27 34.25 19.63
C ASP A 295 -1.19 35.20 20.85
N GLN A 296 -2.17 35.14 21.78
CA GLN A 296 -2.21 36.00 22.95
C GLN A 296 -1.36 35.51 24.13
N PHE A 297 -1.34 34.19 24.37
CA PHE A 297 -0.81 33.59 25.60
C PHE A 297 0.25 32.54 25.37
N GLY A 298 0.55 32.16 24.11
CA GLY A 298 1.47 31.08 23.77
C GLY A 298 2.87 31.27 24.35
N SER A 299 3.38 32.53 24.41
CA SER A 299 4.68 32.88 24.99
C SER A 299 4.79 32.63 26.50
N GLN A 300 3.67 32.50 27.20
CA GLN A 300 3.61 32.25 28.64
C GLN A 300 3.66 30.76 29.00
N VAL A 301 3.54 29.88 28.02
CA VAL A 301 3.57 28.44 28.22
C VAL A 301 5.04 27.98 28.28
N THR A 302 5.54 27.69 29.48
CA THR A 302 6.97 27.38 29.70
C THR A 302 7.23 25.95 30.21
N GLU A 303 6.18 25.23 30.55
CA GLU A 303 6.31 23.88 31.15
C GLU A 303 6.59 22.82 30.09
N ASN A 304 7.78 22.22 30.16
CA ASN A 304 8.23 21.20 29.19
C ASN A 304 7.33 19.95 29.12
N SER A 305 6.64 19.61 30.21
CA SER A 305 5.69 18.48 30.24
C SER A 305 4.57 18.62 29.21
N ILE A 306 4.15 19.83 28.88
CA ILE A 306 3.10 20.13 27.92
C ILE A 306 3.52 19.67 26.52
N PHE A 307 4.78 19.91 26.15
CA PHE A 307 5.31 19.57 24.83
C PHE A 307 5.63 18.09 24.66
N SER A 308 5.81 17.33 25.75
CA SER A 308 6.09 15.89 25.70
C SER A 308 4.83 15.02 25.81
N THR A 309 3.73 15.51 26.38
CA THR A 309 2.50 14.73 26.59
C THR A 309 1.75 14.49 25.28
N LEU A 310 1.64 15.51 24.42
CA LEU A 310 0.94 15.40 23.14
C LEU A 310 1.58 14.36 22.19
N PRO A 311 2.91 14.44 21.91
CA PRO A 311 3.53 13.47 21.00
C PRO A 311 3.49 12.05 21.55
N LYS A 312 3.67 11.81 22.85
CA LYS A 312 3.54 10.49 23.45
C LYS A 312 2.17 9.86 23.25
N TYR A 313 1.11 10.66 23.38
CA TYR A 313 -0.25 10.19 23.11
C TYR A 313 -0.43 9.77 21.64
N TRP A 314 -0.05 10.64 20.70
CA TRP A 314 -0.23 10.37 19.29
C TRP A 314 0.74 9.29 18.74
N GLU A 315 1.90 9.12 19.33
CA GLU A 315 2.80 8.01 19.07
C GLU A 315 2.13 6.68 19.44
N GLY A 316 1.52 6.60 20.63
CA GLY A 316 0.76 5.42 21.06
C GLY A 316 -0.39 5.08 20.09
N GLU A 317 -1.17 6.10 19.68
CA GLU A 317 -2.24 5.95 18.68
C GLU A 317 -1.70 5.50 17.31
N TYR A 318 -0.57 6.06 16.87
CA TYR A 318 0.10 5.65 15.64
C TYR A 318 0.51 4.18 15.66
N HIS A 319 1.14 3.71 16.74
CA HIS A 319 1.52 2.31 16.86
C HIS A 319 0.31 1.38 16.91
N ALA A 320 -0.77 1.78 17.57
CA ALA A 320 -2.02 1.02 17.58
C ALA A 320 -2.63 0.92 16.16
N ASP A 321 -2.63 2.02 15.41
CA ASP A 321 -3.11 2.06 14.02
C ASP A 321 -2.24 1.17 13.10
N MET A 322 -0.91 1.21 13.25
CA MET A 322 0.01 0.37 12.46
C MET A 322 -0.17 -1.12 12.77
N ALA A 323 -0.32 -1.47 14.05
CA ALA A 323 -0.63 -2.85 14.46
C ALA A 323 -1.98 -3.32 13.89
N ALA A 324 -3.01 -2.47 13.93
CA ALA A 324 -4.33 -2.76 13.37
C ALA A 324 -4.30 -2.97 11.84
N LEU A 325 -3.35 -2.34 11.13
CA LEU A 325 -3.11 -2.51 9.69
C LEU A 325 -2.17 -3.68 9.34
N ASN A 326 -1.73 -4.46 10.33
CA ASN A 326 -0.73 -5.53 10.17
C ASN A 326 0.59 -5.02 9.56
N VAL A 327 1.03 -3.82 9.92
CA VAL A 327 2.34 -3.28 9.57
C VAL A 327 3.35 -3.74 10.61
N LEU A 328 4.45 -4.35 10.17
CA LEU A 328 5.53 -4.81 11.07
C LEU A 328 6.19 -3.61 11.76
N PRO A 329 6.49 -3.71 13.06
CA PRO A 329 7.25 -2.69 13.74
C PRO A 329 8.65 -2.56 13.12
N PRO A 330 9.30 -1.38 13.20
CA PRO A 330 10.71 -1.25 12.80
C PRO A 330 11.61 -2.09 13.70
N ASP A 331 12.77 -2.48 13.18
CA ASP A 331 13.80 -3.17 13.98
C ASP A 331 14.46 -2.19 14.97
N VAL A 332 14.57 -0.91 14.55
CA VAL A 332 15.06 0.20 15.39
C VAL A 332 14.11 1.38 15.24
N LEU A 333 13.61 1.86 16.37
CA LEU A 333 12.80 3.09 16.45
C LEU A 333 13.59 4.15 17.22
N THR A 334 13.75 5.33 16.61
CA THR A 334 14.40 6.48 17.23
C THR A 334 13.42 7.63 17.46
N ARG A 335 13.65 8.45 18.47
CA ARG A 335 12.88 9.69 18.74
C ARG A 335 13.80 10.88 18.78
N VAL A 336 13.37 11.97 18.17
CA VAL A 336 14.20 13.20 18.13
C VAL A 336 14.61 13.66 19.52
N SER A 337 13.68 13.61 20.50
CA SER A 337 13.96 14.00 21.89
C SER A 337 15.06 13.18 22.58
N GLU A 338 15.29 11.95 22.12
CA GLU A 338 16.32 11.05 22.66
C GLU A 338 17.71 11.29 22.03
N TYR A 339 17.77 11.91 20.83
CA TYR A 339 18.97 12.10 20.03
C TYR A 339 19.48 13.54 19.96
N VAL A 340 18.97 14.43 20.83
CA VAL A 340 19.41 15.84 20.81
C VAL A 340 20.91 16.01 21.00
N PRO A 341 21.61 15.27 21.89
CA PRO A 341 23.07 15.36 22.00
C PRO A 341 23.80 15.00 20.70
N GLU A 342 23.39 13.90 20.04
CA GLU A 342 23.96 13.44 18.78
C GLU A 342 23.70 14.46 17.66
N ILE A 343 22.52 15.09 17.64
CA ILE A 343 22.17 16.15 16.69
C ILE A 343 23.08 17.35 16.90
N VAL A 344 23.31 17.78 18.15
CA VAL A 344 24.23 18.90 18.46
C VAL A 344 25.64 18.59 17.98
N ASP A 345 26.13 17.37 18.20
CA ASP A 345 27.47 16.96 17.75
C ASP A 345 27.54 16.88 16.21
N PHE A 346 26.44 16.44 15.57
CA PHE A 346 26.34 16.42 14.12
C PHE A 346 26.41 17.83 13.52
N VAL A 347 25.68 18.78 14.08
CA VAL A 347 25.71 20.20 13.66
C VAL A 347 27.12 20.79 13.87
N LYS A 348 27.77 20.55 15.04
CA LYS A 348 29.15 20.99 15.30
C LYS A 348 30.11 20.52 14.21
N LYS A 349 29.97 19.27 13.78
CA LYS A 349 30.83 18.70 12.74
C LYS A 349 30.59 19.38 11.39
N ILE A 350 29.35 19.59 10.98
CA ILE A 350 29.00 20.33 9.75
C ILE A 350 29.61 21.74 9.78
N VAL A 351 29.49 22.44 10.92
CA VAL A 351 30.08 23.78 11.09
C VAL A 351 31.60 23.72 11.02
N SER A 352 32.24 22.72 11.66
CA SER A 352 33.68 22.55 11.62
C SER A 352 34.23 22.20 10.23
N ASN A 353 33.44 21.48 9.43
CA ASN A 353 33.74 21.17 8.01
C ASN A 353 33.50 22.39 7.09
N GLY A 354 32.90 23.46 7.66
CA GLY A 354 32.77 24.74 7.00
C GLY A 354 31.47 24.92 6.20
N TYR A 355 30.50 24.03 6.34
CA TYR A 355 29.22 24.08 5.63
C TYR A 355 28.05 24.60 6.48
N GLY A 356 28.33 25.10 7.68
CA GLY A 356 27.35 25.73 8.55
C GLY A 356 27.85 27.04 9.13
N TYR A 357 26.93 27.94 9.46
CA TYR A 357 27.23 29.22 10.11
C TYR A 357 26.21 29.57 11.19
N GLU A 358 26.65 30.28 12.22
CA GLU A 358 25.80 30.79 13.29
C GLU A 358 25.24 32.16 12.94
N SER A 359 23.96 32.38 13.24
CA SER A 359 23.30 33.67 13.16
C SER A 359 22.22 33.76 14.25
N ASN A 360 22.38 34.75 15.17
CA ASN A 360 21.45 35.03 16.26
C ASN A 360 21.07 33.81 17.14
N GLY A 361 22.06 32.96 17.48
CA GLY A 361 21.87 31.75 18.28
C GLY A 361 21.21 30.58 17.53
N SER A 362 20.91 30.73 16.23
CA SER A 362 20.54 29.67 15.31
C SER A 362 21.74 29.28 14.46
N VAL A 363 21.72 28.05 13.93
CA VAL A 363 22.74 27.57 12.98
C VAL A 363 22.07 27.18 11.68
N TYR A 364 22.60 27.69 10.59
CA TYR A 364 22.09 27.45 9.24
C TYR A 364 23.11 26.66 8.41
N PHE A 365 22.61 25.84 7.49
CA PHE A 365 23.41 25.18 6.47
C PHE A 365 23.67 26.15 5.32
N ASP A 366 24.94 26.30 4.92
CA ASP A 366 25.36 27.17 3.82
C ASP A 366 25.28 26.40 2.49
N THR A 367 24.13 26.46 1.85
CA THR A 367 23.89 25.75 0.59
C THR A 367 24.77 26.24 -0.54
N SER A 368 25.07 27.53 -0.58
CA SER A 368 25.93 28.13 -1.61
C SER A 368 27.38 27.67 -1.50
N LYS A 369 27.91 27.58 -0.29
CA LYS A 369 29.26 27.09 -0.03
C LYS A 369 29.40 25.62 -0.29
N PHE A 370 28.38 24.83 0.09
CA PHE A 370 28.30 23.39 -0.19
C PHE A 370 28.29 23.12 -1.69
N ASP A 371 27.43 23.81 -2.46
CA ASP A 371 27.32 23.64 -3.90
C ASP A 371 28.56 24.13 -4.69
N SER A 372 29.26 25.10 -4.16
CA SER A 372 30.53 25.57 -4.76
C SER A 372 31.72 24.62 -4.53
N SER A 373 31.59 23.63 -3.67
CA SER A 373 32.57 22.59 -3.42
C SER A 373 32.77 21.70 -4.64
N LYS A 374 34.01 21.23 -4.86
CA LYS A 374 34.30 20.27 -5.94
C LYS A 374 33.76 18.85 -5.67
N GLN A 375 33.46 18.55 -4.42
CA GLN A 375 33.06 17.21 -3.95
C GLN A 375 31.55 17.07 -3.77
N HIS A 376 30.85 18.18 -3.62
CA HIS A 376 29.43 18.18 -3.27
C HIS A 376 28.62 18.97 -4.28
N SER A 377 27.31 18.67 -4.37
CA SER A 377 26.33 19.46 -5.08
C SER A 377 25.00 19.42 -4.33
N TYR A 378 24.30 20.55 -4.28
CA TYR A 378 23.00 20.67 -3.62
C TYR A 378 21.85 20.34 -4.57
N GLY A 379 20.76 19.75 -4.06
CA GLY A 379 19.58 19.46 -4.87
C GLY A 379 19.77 18.27 -5.82
N LYS A 380 20.46 17.21 -5.40
CA LYS A 380 20.73 16.02 -6.22
C LYS A 380 19.48 15.23 -6.56
N LEU A 381 18.51 15.17 -5.64
CA LEU A 381 17.31 14.37 -5.77
C LEU A 381 16.22 15.09 -6.58
N VAL A 382 16.04 16.42 -6.34
CA VAL A 382 15.06 17.27 -7.03
C VAL A 382 15.72 18.60 -7.45
N PRO A 383 16.59 18.60 -8.49
CA PRO A 383 17.27 19.81 -8.93
C PRO A 383 16.32 20.95 -9.31
N GLU A 384 15.14 20.61 -9.84
CA GLU A 384 14.09 21.55 -10.20
C GLU A 384 13.37 22.20 -9.01
N GLY A 385 13.53 21.65 -7.81
CA GLY A 385 12.98 22.18 -6.56
C GLY A 385 13.83 23.30 -5.93
N VAL A 386 15.09 23.42 -6.36
CA VAL A 386 16.02 24.44 -5.82
C VAL A 386 15.50 25.84 -6.17
N GLY A 387 15.26 26.65 -5.13
CA GLY A 387 14.69 27.99 -5.31
C GLY A 387 13.15 28.05 -5.28
N ASP A 388 12.46 26.93 -5.14
CA ASP A 388 11.00 26.94 -4.92
C ASP A 388 10.68 27.47 -3.51
N GLN A 389 10.31 28.74 -3.44
CA GLN A 389 10.01 29.43 -2.19
C GLN A 389 8.89 28.75 -1.38
N LYS A 390 7.89 28.15 -2.03
CA LYS A 390 6.79 27.49 -1.32
C LYS A 390 7.26 26.20 -0.64
N ALA A 391 8.02 25.40 -1.36
CA ALA A 391 8.58 24.15 -0.82
C ALA A 391 9.55 24.43 0.34
N LEU A 392 10.41 25.47 0.20
CA LEU A 392 11.33 25.89 1.26
C LEU A 392 10.59 26.39 2.51
N GLN A 393 9.51 27.17 2.36
CA GLN A 393 8.69 27.62 3.46
C GLN A 393 7.96 26.46 4.18
N GLU A 394 7.46 25.49 3.42
CA GLU A 394 6.81 24.28 3.99
C GLU A 394 7.80 23.48 4.85
N GLY A 395 9.07 23.40 4.44
CA GLY A 395 10.14 22.75 5.17
C GLY A 395 10.57 23.46 6.46
N GLU A 396 10.51 24.78 6.50
CA GLU A 396 10.98 25.57 7.66
C GLU A 396 9.95 25.71 8.80
N GLY A 397 8.66 25.44 8.53
CA GLY A 397 7.55 25.52 9.49
C GLY A 397 7.08 26.95 9.81
N ASP A 398 5.88 27.06 10.37
CA ASP A 398 5.21 28.36 10.65
C ASP A 398 5.99 29.26 11.62
N LEU A 399 6.69 28.68 12.59
CA LEU A 399 7.43 29.43 13.60
C LEU A 399 8.77 29.98 13.09
N SER A 400 9.20 29.57 11.90
CA SER A 400 10.51 29.90 11.31
C SER A 400 10.45 30.93 10.19
N ILE A 401 9.25 31.27 9.70
CA ILE A 401 9.02 32.11 8.50
C ILE A 401 8.95 33.62 8.83
N SER A 402 9.31 34.08 10.05
CA SER A 402 9.28 35.51 10.35
C SER A 402 10.30 36.27 9.47
N ALA A 403 9.98 37.52 9.11
CA ALA A 403 10.89 38.38 8.36
C ALA A 403 12.28 38.53 9.03
N GLU A 404 12.33 38.45 10.37
CA GLU A 404 13.56 38.45 11.15
C GLU A 404 14.42 37.21 10.83
N ARG A 405 13.82 36.03 10.77
CA ARG A 405 14.53 34.76 10.46
C ARG A 405 15.04 34.70 9.01
N LEU A 406 14.29 35.28 8.08
CA LEU A 406 14.75 35.39 6.69
C LEU A 406 15.97 36.31 6.54
N SER A 407 16.08 37.34 7.39
CA SER A 407 17.24 38.22 7.38
C SER A 407 18.51 37.61 8.00
N GLU A 408 18.40 36.48 8.72
CA GLU A 408 19.52 35.76 9.32
C GLU A 408 20.24 34.86 8.30
N LYS A 409 19.64 34.52 7.15
CA LYS A 409 20.15 33.61 6.14
C LYS A 409 21.03 34.35 5.12
N HIS A 410 22.14 33.73 4.71
CA HIS A 410 22.97 34.22 3.62
C HIS A 410 22.30 34.02 2.25
N SER A 411 21.56 32.91 2.09
CA SER A 411 20.79 32.57 0.89
C SER A 411 19.38 32.14 1.26
N PRO A 412 18.37 32.40 0.43
CA PRO A 412 17.00 31.89 0.64
C PRO A 412 16.91 30.37 0.68
N ASN A 413 17.89 29.67 0.05
CA ASN A 413 17.95 28.21 0.06
C ASN A 413 18.56 27.61 1.33
N ASP A 414 19.18 28.44 2.18
CA ASP A 414 19.77 27.98 3.43
C ASP A 414 18.65 27.52 4.38
N PHE A 415 18.89 26.48 5.14
CA PHE A 415 17.92 25.89 6.04
C PHE A 415 18.51 25.70 7.44
N ALA A 416 17.63 25.69 8.44
CA ALA A 416 18.07 25.63 9.83
C ALA A 416 18.55 24.23 10.22
N LEU A 417 19.76 24.14 10.77
CA LEU A 417 20.28 22.96 11.45
C LEU A 417 19.91 22.98 12.94
N TRP A 418 19.99 24.16 13.58
CA TRP A 418 19.63 24.41 14.95
C TRP A 418 18.86 25.72 15.05
N LYS A 419 17.71 25.71 15.70
CA LYS A 419 16.82 26.86 15.83
C LYS A 419 16.90 27.41 17.26
N ALA A 420 17.27 28.66 17.44
CA ALA A 420 17.16 29.34 18.73
C ALA A 420 15.71 29.34 19.21
N SER A 421 15.43 28.83 20.42
CA SER A 421 14.10 28.75 20.99
C SER A 421 13.60 30.12 21.44
N LYS A 422 12.32 30.40 21.15
CA LYS A 422 11.59 31.59 21.58
C LYS A 422 10.87 31.31 22.91
N PRO A 423 10.44 32.33 23.63
CA PRO A 423 9.53 32.15 24.77
C PRO A 423 8.28 31.38 24.37
N GLY A 424 7.91 30.37 25.16
CA GLY A 424 6.79 29.48 24.83
C GLY A 424 7.17 28.29 23.93
N GLU A 425 8.46 28.03 23.77
CA GLU A 425 8.98 26.85 23.06
C GLU A 425 9.86 26.00 23.98
N PRO A 426 9.92 24.66 23.78
CA PRO A 426 10.90 23.83 24.48
C PRO A 426 12.31 24.19 24.03
N SER A 427 13.29 23.96 24.90
CA SER A 427 14.70 24.27 24.58
C SER A 427 15.66 23.27 25.19
N TRP A 428 16.76 23.05 24.51
CA TRP A 428 17.90 22.26 24.94
C TRP A 428 19.17 23.13 24.91
N ASP A 429 20.13 22.80 25.74
CA ASP A 429 21.40 23.51 25.77
C ASP A 429 22.29 23.08 24.57
N SER A 430 22.90 24.06 23.94
CA SER A 430 23.85 23.87 22.84
C SER A 430 25.01 24.89 22.93
N PRO A 431 26.10 24.72 22.17
CA PRO A 431 27.16 25.73 22.10
C PRO A 431 26.70 27.10 21.60
N TRP A 432 25.63 27.16 20.86
CA TRP A 432 25.03 28.39 20.27
C TRP A 432 23.95 29.01 21.15
N GLY A 433 23.69 28.40 22.30
CA GLY A 433 22.64 28.82 23.22
C GLY A 433 21.48 27.83 23.30
N LYS A 434 20.39 28.26 23.95
CA LYS A 434 19.16 27.45 24.09
C LYS A 434 18.40 27.39 22.77
N GLY A 435 18.12 26.18 22.32
CA GLY A 435 17.46 25.98 21.05
C GLY A 435 16.88 24.58 20.89
N ARG A 436 16.54 24.25 19.67
CA ARG A 436 15.99 22.95 19.27
C ARG A 436 16.46 22.56 17.88
N PRO A 437 16.41 21.24 17.53
CA PRO A 437 16.77 20.79 16.19
C PRO A 437 15.95 21.45 15.06
N GLY A 438 16.58 21.62 13.89
CA GLY A 438 15.87 21.82 12.64
C GLY A 438 15.25 20.52 12.17
N TRP A 439 14.21 20.58 11.34
CA TRP A 439 13.47 19.37 10.92
C TRP A 439 14.34 18.35 10.15
N HIS A 440 15.24 18.80 9.30
CA HIS A 440 16.01 17.91 8.41
C HIS A 440 17.17 17.20 9.11
N ILE A 441 17.82 17.90 10.08
CA ILE A 441 18.99 17.35 10.77
C ILE A 441 18.64 16.15 11.67
N GLU A 442 17.41 16.06 12.12
CA GLU A 442 16.93 14.98 12.98
C GLU A 442 17.17 13.62 12.33
N CYS A 443 16.69 13.44 11.10
CA CYS A 443 16.82 12.21 10.36
C CYS A 443 18.28 11.91 9.99
N SER A 444 19.03 12.92 9.56
CA SER A 444 20.46 12.74 9.23
C SER A 444 21.28 12.24 10.41
N ALA A 445 21.07 12.84 11.60
CA ALA A 445 21.79 12.46 12.80
C ALA A 445 21.37 11.08 13.32
N MET A 446 20.06 10.80 13.38
CA MET A 446 19.55 9.50 13.83
C MET A 446 19.98 8.36 12.88
N ALA A 447 19.84 8.56 11.56
CA ALA A 447 20.26 7.60 10.56
C ALA A 447 21.78 7.36 10.63
N GLY A 448 22.56 8.42 10.70
CA GLY A 448 24.02 8.33 10.79
C GLY A 448 24.51 7.63 12.07
N SER A 449 23.84 7.85 13.20
CA SER A 449 24.16 7.22 14.48
C SER A 449 23.89 5.71 14.48
N ILE A 450 22.88 5.22 13.75
CA ILE A 450 22.47 3.81 13.74
C ILE A 450 23.09 3.05 12.56
N LEU A 451 23.06 3.64 11.35
CA LEU A 451 23.46 2.97 10.12
C LEU A 451 24.86 3.33 9.64
N GLY A 452 25.47 4.39 10.22
CA GLY A 452 26.80 4.85 9.85
C GLY A 452 26.82 5.80 8.66
N GLU A 453 27.96 5.81 7.97
CA GLU A 453 28.28 6.80 6.92
C GLU A 453 27.57 6.56 5.58
N SER A 454 26.93 5.41 5.43
CA SER A 454 26.23 5.04 4.19
C SER A 454 25.16 3.99 4.46
N MET A 455 24.05 4.04 3.69
CA MET A 455 22.96 3.08 3.76
C MET A 455 22.50 2.64 2.37
N ASP A 456 21.80 1.50 2.30
CA ASP A 456 21.26 0.99 1.03
C ASP A 456 20.01 1.73 0.60
N ILE A 457 19.01 1.82 1.48
CA ILE A 457 17.69 2.38 1.17
C ILE A 457 17.36 3.53 2.12
N HIS A 458 16.89 4.64 1.54
CA HIS A 458 16.19 5.71 2.26
C HIS A 458 14.78 5.84 1.72
N GLY A 459 13.76 5.71 2.58
CA GLY A 459 12.35 5.70 2.21
C GLY A 459 11.55 6.85 2.80
N GLY A 460 10.54 7.33 2.04
CA GLY A 460 9.59 8.34 2.52
C GLY A 460 8.43 8.58 1.56
N GLY A 461 7.55 9.51 1.90
CA GLY A 461 6.51 9.98 0.99
C GLY A 461 7.10 10.78 -0.19
N PHE A 462 6.37 10.84 -1.29
CA PHE A 462 6.81 11.61 -2.47
C PHE A 462 7.08 13.09 -2.17
N ASP A 463 6.37 13.66 -1.22
CA ASP A 463 6.49 15.04 -0.76
C ASP A 463 7.76 15.30 0.07
N LEU A 464 8.37 14.27 0.64
CA LEU A 464 9.61 14.41 1.38
C LEU A 464 10.86 14.55 0.49
N ARG A 465 10.76 14.24 -0.81
CA ARG A 465 11.92 14.33 -1.72
C ARG A 465 12.63 15.67 -1.66
N PHE A 466 11.85 16.74 -1.67
CA PHE A 466 12.33 18.11 -1.55
C PHE A 466 11.38 18.93 -0.66
N PRO A 467 11.88 19.71 0.31
CA PRO A 467 13.31 19.90 0.60
C PRO A 467 13.92 18.86 1.54
N HIS A 468 13.13 17.97 2.19
CA HIS A 468 13.55 17.19 3.35
C HIS A 468 14.72 16.23 3.01
N HIS A 469 14.54 15.30 2.08
CA HIS A 469 15.57 14.31 1.74
C HIS A 469 16.77 14.90 1.00
N ASP A 470 16.59 15.96 0.18
CA ASP A 470 17.72 16.67 -0.39
C ASP A 470 18.56 17.38 0.68
N ASN A 471 17.91 17.94 1.71
CA ASN A 471 18.61 18.57 2.83
C ASN A 471 19.30 17.54 3.72
N GLU A 472 18.66 16.38 3.96
CA GLU A 472 19.31 15.27 4.66
C GLU A 472 20.54 14.76 3.93
N LEU A 473 20.46 14.64 2.61
CA LEU A 473 21.59 14.25 1.76
C LEU A 473 22.76 15.24 1.90
N ALA A 474 22.46 16.54 1.78
CA ALA A 474 23.46 17.58 1.91
C ALA A 474 24.10 17.60 3.31
N GLN A 475 23.31 17.48 4.37
CA GLN A 475 23.78 17.42 5.76
C GLN A 475 24.71 16.23 6.00
N SER A 476 24.29 15.05 5.54
CA SER A 476 25.06 13.83 5.78
C SER A 476 26.35 13.78 4.96
N GLU A 477 26.30 14.21 3.71
CA GLU A 477 27.51 14.37 2.90
C GLU A 477 28.48 15.42 3.50
N ALA A 478 27.94 16.53 4.02
CA ALA A 478 28.75 17.54 4.70
C ALA A 478 29.35 17.03 6.02
N PHE A 479 28.67 16.14 6.74
CA PHE A 479 29.16 15.54 7.98
C PHE A 479 30.22 14.48 7.75
N PHE A 480 29.91 13.51 6.85
CA PHE A 480 30.80 12.37 6.58
C PHE A 480 31.91 12.68 5.56
N GLU A 481 31.85 13.84 4.88
CA GLU A 481 32.75 14.23 3.80
C GLU A 481 32.81 13.19 2.67
N ASN A 482 31.66 12.61 2.32
CA ASN A 482 31.45 11.64 1.24
C ASN A 482 30.44 12.18 0.20
N ASP A 483 30.19 11.42 -0.88
CA ASP A 483 29.24 11.75 -1.95
C ASP A 483 28.20 10.65 -2.22
N ASN A 484 28.11 9.66 -1.33
CA ASN A 484 27.31 8.44 -1.52
C ASN A 484 26.63 7.96 -0.24
N TRP A 485 26.01 8.85 0.49
CA TRP A 485 25.32 8.53 1.74
C TRP A 485 24.19 7.51 1.55
N VAL A 486 23.36 7.64 0.50
CA VAL A 486 22.24 6.73 0.18
C VAL A 486 22.37 6.17 -1.23
N ARG A 487 22.20 4.85 -1.37
CA ARG A 487 22.23 4.17 -2.68
C ARG A 487 20.91 4.23 -3.42
N TYR A 488 19.80 3.98 -2.72
CA TYR A 488 18.46 3.93 -3.31
C TYR A 488 17.49 4.79 -2.51
N PHE A 489 16.93 5.81 -3.15
CA PHE A 489 15.81 6.57 -2.61
C PHE A 489 14.49 5.98 -3.11
N LEU A 490 13.66 5.47 -2.18
CA LEU A 490 12.34 4.93 -2.48
C LEU A 490 11.25 5.87 -1.97
N HIS A 491 10.45 6.41 -2.89
CA HIS A 491 9.36 7.32 -2.54
C HIS A 491 8.02 6.72 -2.94
N THR A 492 7.11 6.63 -1.97
CA THR A 492 5.75 6.15 -2.20
C THR A 492 4.89 7.25 -2.81
N GLY A 493 4.01 6.85 -3.75
CA GLY A 493 3.07 7.78 -4.36
C GLY A 493 2.04 8.35 -3.39
N HIS A 494 1.47 9.49 -3.71
CA HIS A 494 0.40 10.11 -2.94
C HIS A 494 -0.87 9.26 -2.89
N LEU A 495 -1.64 9.45 -1.83
CA LEU A 495 -3.03 9.03 -1.77
C LEU A 495 -3.94 10.24 -1.96
N THR A 496 -4.87 10.15 -2.91
CA THR A 496 -5.88 11.18 -3.18
C THR A 496 -7.28 10.70 -2.79
N ILE A 497 -8.19 11.64 -2.54
CA ILE A 497 -9.63 11.41 -2.41
C ILE A 497 -10.30 12.30 -3.43
N ALA A 498 -11.04 11.71 -4.36
CA ALA A 498 -11.70 12.45 -5.44
C ALA A 498 -10.73 13.36 -6.22
N GLY A 499 -9.50 12.90 -6.44
CA GLY A 499 -8.43 13.62 -7.15
C GLY A 499 -7.69 14.68 -6.34
N CYS A 500 -8.10 14.98 -5.09
CA CYS A 500 -7.44 15.95 -4.22
C CYS A 500 -6.42 15.27 -3.29
N LYS A 501 -5.24 15.88 -3.09
CA LYS A 501 -4.25 15.40 -2.11
C LYS A 501 -4.87 15.40 -0.70
N MET A 502 -4.73 14.28 0.00
CA MET A 502 -5.14 14.16 1.40
C MET A 502 -4.13 14.84 2.31
N SER A 503 -4.56 15.79 3.14
CA SER A 503 -3.69 16.42 4.12
C SER A 503 -4.43 16.87 5.38
N LYS A 504 -3.71 16.89 6.51
CA LYS A 504 -4.24 17.38 7.80
C LYS A 504 -4.55 18.88 7.74
N SER A 505 -3.74 19.67 7.04
CA SER A 505 -3.92 21.11 6.88
C SER A 505 -5.18 21.48 6.11
N LEU A 506 -5.64 20.63 5.19
CA LEU A 506 -6.87 20.81 4.42
C LEU A 506 -8.10 20.19 5.10
N LYS A 507 -7.93 19.48 6.20
CA LYS A 507 -9.01 18.74 6.91
C LYS A 507 -9.87 17.87 6.00
N ASN A 508 -9.28 17.35 4.92
CA ASN A 508 -9.92 16.46 3.93
C ASN A 508 -9.41 15.02 4.02
N PHE A 509 -8.98 14.59 5.19
CA PHE A 509 -8.39 13.27 5.40
C PHE A 509 -9.38 12.28 6.05
N ILE A 510 -9.19 11.02 5.73
CA ILE A 510 -9.85 9.88 6.38
C ILE A 510 -8.86 9.28 7.37
N THR A 511 -9.24 9.15 8.65
CA THR A 511 -8.40 8.51 9.65
C THR A 511 -8.27 7.02 9.36
N ILE A 512 -7.21 6.38 9.85
CA ILE A 512 -7.03 4.94 9.73
C ILE A 512 -8.18 4.21 10.44
N LYS A 513 -8.63 4.73 11.59
CA LYS A 513 -9.75 4.17 12.35
C LYS A 513 -11.07 4.22 11.56
N ASP A 514 -11.35 5.32 10.88
CA ASP A 514 -12.55 5.44 10.02
C ASP A 514 -12.49 4.47 8.83
N ALA A 515 -11.31 4.29 8.24
CA ALA A 515 -11.14 3.34 7.15
C ALA A 515 -11.33 1.88 7.63
N LEU A 516 -10.79 1.53 8.81
CA LEU A 516 -10.94 0.22 9.43
C LEU A 516 -12.36 -0.06 9.94
N ALA A 517 -13.15 0.98 10.22
CA ALA A 517 -14.58 0.80 10.55
C ALA A 517 -15.41 0.29 9.35
N ASN A 518 -14.97 0.57 8.12
CA ASN A 518 -15.68 0.19 6.90
C ASN A 518 -15.03 -0.99 6.16
N ASN A 519 -13.72 -1.23 6.34
CA ASN A 519 -12.95 -2.21 5.60
C ASN A 519 -11.98 -2.94 6.53
N SER A 520 -11.71 -4.21 6.28
CA SER A 520 -10.66 -4.92 7.02
C SER A 520 -9.25 -4.46 6.62
N ALA A 521 -8.28 -4.65 7.51
CA ALA A 521 -6.86 -4.39 7.21
C ALA A 521 -6.37 -5.14 5.97
N ARG A 522 -6.85 -6.37 5.79
CA ARG A 522 -6.57 -7.18 4.60
C ARG A 522 -7.10 -6.54 3.33
N GLN A 523 -8.33 -6.03 3.34
CA GLN A 523 -8.93 -5.37 2.17
C GLN A 523 -8.18 -4.09 1.80
N LEU A 524 -7.77 -3.29 2.79
CA LEU A 524 -6.92 -2.11 2.58
C LEU A 524 -5.57 -2.51 1.97
N ARG A 525 -4.93 -3.56 2.50
CA ARG A 525 -3.66 -4.06 1.97
C ARG A 525 -3.80 -4.60 0.56
N LEU A 526 -4.86 -5.35 0.24
CA LEU A 526 -5.14 -5.83 -1.11
C LEU A 526 -5.33 -4.67 -2.08
N ALA A 527 -6.04 -3.60 -1.68
CA ALA A 527 -6.17 -2.40 -2.51
C ALA A 527 -4.79 -1.81 -2.86
N PHE A 528 -3.86 -1.75 -1.91
CA PHE A 528 -2.50 -1.24 -2.19
C PHE A 528 -1.66 -2.22 -3.02
N LEU A 529 -1.78 -3.53 -2.81
CA LEU A 529 -1.10 -4.56 -3.62
C LEU A 529 -1.53 -4.55 -5.09
N MET A 530 -2.78 -4.20 -5.37
CA MET A 530 -3.33 -4.11 -6.73
C MET A 530 -2.90 -2.83 -7.48
N HIS A 531 -2.09 -1.97 -6.86
CA HIS A 531 -1.60 -0.72 -7.44
C HIS A 531 -0.08 -0.58 -7.22
N SER A 532 0.58 0.14 -8.11
CA SER A 532 2.01 0.44 -7.97
C SER A 532 2.28 1.24 -6.69
N TRP A 533 3.30 0.85 -5.92
CA TRP A 533 3.67 1.51 -4.67
C TRP A 533 4.17 2.95 -4.87
N LYS A 534 4.79 3.25 -6.01
CA LYS A 534 5.37 4.56 -6.34
C LYS A 534 4.39 5.55 -6.99
N ASP A 535 3.26 5.07 -7.51
CA ASP A 535 2.32 5.90 -8.25
C ASP A 535 1.20 6.43 -7.35
N THR A 536 0.60 7.55 -7.73
CA THR A 536 -0.55 8.12 -7.03
C THR A 536 -1.74 7.16 -7.09
N LEU A 537 -2.41 6.98 -5.98
CA LEU A 537 -3.61 6.14 -5.84
C LEU A 537 -4.79 6.97 -5.36
N ASP A 538 -5.93 6.87 -6.06
CA ASP A 538 -7.17 7.45 -5.59
C ASP A 538 -7.92 6.47 -4.68
N TYR A 539 -8.16 6.88 -3.43
CA TYR A 539 -8.92 6.11 -2.45
C TYR A 539 -10.41 6.31 -2.70
N SER A 540 -11.00 5.43 -3.46
CA SER A 540 -12.40 5.48 -3.89
C SER A 540 -13.14 4.20 -3.55
N ALA A 541 -14.48 4.26 -3.58
CA ALA A 541 -15.33 3.09 -3.40
C ALA A 541 -15.00 1.98 -4.42
N ASN A 542 -14.70 2.35 -5.68
CA ASN A 542 -14.35 1.39 -6.72
C ASN A 542 -13.02 0.67 -6.42
N THR A 543 -12.03 1.40 -5.89
CA THR A 543 -10.75 0.81 -5.48
C THR A 543 -10.96 -0.24 -4.39
N MET A 544 -11.78 0.09 -3.38
CA MET A 544 -12.08 -0.85 -2.29
C MET A 544 -12.95 -2.01 -2.75
N GLU A 545 -13.93 -1.77 -3.63
CA GLU A 545 -14.77 -2.86 -4.19
C GLU A 545 -13.91 -3.86 -4.98
N SER A 546 -12.94 -3.40 -5.77
CA SER A 546 -12.00 -4.27 -6.48
C SER A 546 -11.20 -5.16 -5.52
N ALA A 547 -10.75 -4.61 -4.39
CA ALA A 547 -10.02 -5.38 -3.37
C ALA A 547 -10.93 -6.44 -2.69
N VAL A 548 -12.17 -6.09 -2.36
CA VAL A 548 -13.16 -7.02 -1.80
C VAL A 548 -13.48 -8.14 -2.79
N GLN A 549 -13.65 -7.81 -4.07
CA GLN A 549 -13.89 -8.82 -5.12
C GLN A 549 -12.70 -9.75 -5.29
N TYR A 550 -11.48 -9.23 -5.22
CA TYR A 550 -10.26 -10.06 -5.28
C TYR A 550 -10.18 -11.00 -4.07
N GLU A 551 -10.41 -10.49 -2.85
CA GLU A 551 -10.44 -11.30 -1.63
C GLU A 551 -11.45 -12.44 -1.75
N LYS A 552 -12.67 -12.12 -2.15
CA LYS A 552 -13.75 -13.10 -2.34
C LYS A 552 -13.39 -14.16 -3.37
N PHE A 553 -12.82 -13.75 -4.51
CA PHE A 553 -12.40 -14.67 -5.57
C PHE A 553 -11.32 -15.66 -5.09
N MET A 554 -10.31 -15.18 -4.37
CA MET A 554 -9.25 -16.03 -3.82
C MET A 554 -9.79 -16.95 -2.73
N ASN A 555 -10.65 -16.43 -1.85
CA ASN A 555 -11.22 -17.20 -0.75
C ASN A 555 -12.08 -18.37 -1.27
N GLU A 556 -12.92 -18.14 -2.28
CA GLU A 556 -13.75 -19.19 -2.87
C GLU A 556 -12.88 -20.31 -3.47
N PHE A 557 -11.77 -19.96 -4.11
CA PHE A 557 -10.83 -20.96 -4.59
C PHE A 557 -10.24 -21.80 -3.46
N PHE A 558 -9.76 -21.16 -2.40
CA PHE A 558 -9.20 -21.89 -1.25
C PHE A 558 -10.22 -22.80 -0.58
N LEU A 559 -11.44 -22.34 -0.39
CA LEU A 559 -12.52 -23.14 0.18
C LEU A 559 -12.86 -24.36 -0.70
N ASN A 560 -12.89 -24.18 -2.02
CA ASN A 560 -13.13 -25.26 -2.95
C ASN A 560 -11.99 -26.30 -2.93
N VAL A 561 -10.73 -25.86 -2.89
CA VAL A 561 -9.58 -26.76 -2.82
C VAL A 561 -9.58 -27.52 -1.49
N LYS A 562 -9.84 -26.83 -0.37
CA LYS A 562 -9.96 -27.48 0.94
C LYS A 562 -11.04 -28.58 0.97
N ASP A 563 -12.18 -28.33 0.34
CA ASP A 563 -13.25 -29.32 0.22
C ASP A 563 -12.81 -30.54 -0.61
N ILE A 564 -12.13 -30.32 -1.73
CA ILE A 564 -11.58 -31.38 -2.56
C ILE A 564 -10.54 -32.21 -1.81
N LEU A 565 -9.64 -31.59 -1.07
CA LEU A 565 -8.58 -32.25 -0.28
C LEU A 565 -9.13 -33.10 0.88
N ARG A 566 -10.34 -32.83 1.37
CA ARG A 566 -11.01 -33.62 2.40
C ARG A 566 -11.66 -34.91 1.90
N CYS A 567 -11.79 -35.06 0.58
CA CYS A 567 -12.35 -36.30 0.04
C CYS A 567 -11.48 -37.48 0.44
N PRO A 568 -12.06 -38.57 1.02
CA PRO A 568 -11.30 -39.74 1.38
C PRO A 568 -10.72 -40.35 0.10
N THR A 569 -9.40 -40.37 0.00
CA THR A 569 -8.66 -41.10 -0.99
C THR A 569 -7.85 -42.19 -0.29
N ASP A 570 -7.75 -43.37 -0.94
CA ASP A 570 -6.76 -44.33 -0.48
C ASP A 570 -5.35 -43.74 -0.78
N ILE A 571 -4.33 -44.30 -0.14
CA ILE A 571 -2.94 -43.84 -0.34
C ILE A 571 -2.52 -43.95 -1.80
N THR A 572 -3.11 -44.86 -2.55
CA THR A 572 -2.79 -45.11 -3.97
C THR A 572 -3.37 -44.00 -4.85
N GLY A 573 -4.53 -43.43 -4.56
CA GLY A 573 -5.15 -42.33 -5.31
C GLY A 573 -4.40 -41.01 -5.27
N GLN A 574 -3.47 -40.82 -4.30
CA GLN A 574 -2.61 -39.62 -4.24
C GLN A 574 -1.54 -39.63 -5.34
N PHE A 575 -1.19 -40.79 -5.87
CA PHE A 575 -0.12 -41.01 -6.86
C PHE A 575 -0.65 -41.43 -8.23
N GLU A 576 -1.84 -40.95 -8.59
CA GLU A 576 -2.41 -41.19 -9.90
C GLU A 576 -1.51 -40.65 -11.02
N LYS A 577 -1.47 -41.41 -12.13
CA LYS A 577 -0.76 -40.98 -13.33
C LYS A 577 -1.34 -39.66 -13.83
N TRP A 578 -0.48 -38.68 -14.07
CA TRP A 578 -0.90 -37.45 -14.70
C TRP A 578 -1.25 -37.65 -16.16
N GLU A 579 -2.40 -37.12 -16.54
CA GLU A 579 -2.86 -37.04 -17.93
C GLU A 579 -2.52 -35.67 -18.52
N ALA A 580 -2.98 -35.38 -19.71
CA ALA A 580 -2.73 -34.11 -20.39
C ALA A 580 -3.23 -32.90 -19.56
N ALA A 581 -4.39 -33.02 -18.90
CA ALA A 581 -4.97 -31.94 -18.11
C ALA A 581 -4.12 -31.58 -16.89
N GLU A 582 -3.53 -32.52 -16.17
CA GLU A 582 -2.61 -32.30 -15.07
C GLU A 582 -1.28 -31.72 -15.57
N MET A 583 -0.77 -32.23 -16.70
CA MET A 583 0.46 -31.70 -17.29
C MET A 583 0.28 -30.24 -17.73
N ASP A 584 -0.87 -29.90 -18.32
CA ASP A 584 -1.19 -28.53 -18.75
C ASP A 584 -1.34 -27.59 -17.55
N LEU A 585 -2.06 -28.00 -16.49
CA LEU A 585 -2.17 -27.21 -15.26
C LEU A 585 -0.81 -27.01 -14.58
N ASN A 586 0.00 -28.07 -14.49
CA ASN A 586 1.33 -28.00 -13.91
C ASN A 586 2.26 -27.06 -14.70
N LYS A 587 2.23 -27.14 -16.03
CA LYS A 587 2.96 -26.23 -16.91
C LYS A 587 2.52 -24.79 -16.66
N CYS A 588 1.21 -24.52 -16.67
CA CYS A 588 0.65 -23.20 -16.35
C CYS A 588 1.09 -22.73 -14.97
N PHE A 589 1.07 -23.58 -13.96
CA PHE A 589 1.51 -23.26 -12.60
C PHE A 589 2.95 -22.73 -12.58
N TYR A 590 3.88 -23.41 -13.22
CA TYR A 590 5.28 -22.97 -13.27
C TYR A 590 5.48 -21.72 -14.12
N GLU A 591 4.76 -21.57 -15.23
CA GLU A 591 4.77 -20.35 -16.05
C GLU A 591 4.28 -19.14 -15.26
N ARG A 592 3.15 -19.27 -14.52
CA ARG A 592 2.63 -18.19 -13.66
C ARG A 592 3.56 -17.88 -12.50
N LYS A 593 4.16 -18.90 -11.90
CA LYS A 593 5.16 -18.72 -10.83
C LYS A 593 6.39 -17.94 -11.32
N SER A 594 6.87 -18.23 -12.54
CA SER A 594 7.95 -17.46 -13.18
C SER A 594 7.51 -16.00 -13.43
N ALA A 595 6.32 -15.80 -13.99
CA ALA A 595 5.80 -14.46 -14.25
C ALA A 595 5.62 -13.62 -12.96
N VAL A 596 5.17 -14.26 -11.86
CA VAL A 596 5.15 -13.60 -10.53
C VAL A 596 6.56 -13.20 -10.09
N HIS A 597 7.55 -14.08 -10.28
CA HIS A 597 8.94 -13.76 -9.93
C HIS A 597 9.47 -12.61 -10.77
N GLU A 598 9.24 -12.62 -12.08
CA GLU A 598 9.65 -11.53 -12.99
C GLU A 598 9.00 -10.19 -12.60
N ALA A 599 7.70 -10.21 -12.27
CA ALA A 599 6.99 -9.03 -11.78
C ALA A 599 7.60 -8.49 -10.47
N LEU A 600 7.93 -9.36 -9.51
CA LEU A 600 8.57 -8.94 -8.26
C LEU A 600 9.99 -8.43 -8.49
N CYS A 601 10.73 -8.97 -9.46
CA CYS A 601 12.02 -8.47 -9.86
C CYS A 601 11.95 -7.09 -10.55
N ASP A 602 10.83 -6.75 -11.17
CA ASP A 602 10.66 -5.47 -11.85
C ASP A 602 10.03 -4.41 -10.95
N ASN A 603 10.81 -3.86 -10.04
CA ASN A 603 10.39 -2.80 -9.12
C ASN A 603 9.29 -3.24 -8.14
N VAL A 604 9.30 -4.52 -7.77
CA VAL A 604 8.27 -5.11 -6.90
C VAL A 604 6.86 -4.79 -7.45
N ASP A 605 6.61 -5.13 -8.72
CA ASP A 605 5.29 -4.94 -9.34
C ASP A 605 4.29 -5.95 -8.77
N THR A 606 3.75 -5.62 -7.60
CA THR A 606 2.74 -6.43 -6.93
C THR A 606 1.45 -6.50 -7.73
N ARG A 607 1.12 -5.48 -8.53
CA ARG A 607 -0.08 -5.48 -9.36
C ARG A 607 -0.01 -6.61 -10.40
N ALA A 608 1.07 -6.67 -11.17
CA ALA A 608 1.27 -7.75 -12.13
C ALA A 608 1.32 -9.12 -11.43
N ALA A 609 2.02 -9.24 -10.29
CA ALA A 609 2.04 -10.47 -9.50
C ALA A 609 0.65 -10.93 -9.08
N MET A 610 -0.22 -10.03 -8.62
CA MET A 610 -1.60 -10.32 -8.24
C MET A 610 -2.47 -10.75 -9.44
N GLU A 611 -2.26 -10.16 -10.61
CA GLU A 611 -2.93 -10.55 -11.86
C GLU A 611 -2.53 -11.97 -12.29
N GLU A 612 -1.23 -12.32 -12.20
CA GLU A 612 -0.75 -13.68 -12.49
C GLU A 612 -1.27 -14.72 -11.51
N MET A 613 -1.34 -14.39 -10.22
CA MET A 613 -1.97 -15.24 -9.21
C MET A 613 -3.46 -15.46 -9.50
N ARG A 614 -4.18 -14.41 -9.91
CA ARG A 614 -5.59 -14.49 -10.33
C ARG A 614 -5.77 -15.39 -11.56
N ALA A 615 -4.87 -15.26 -12.54
CA ALA A 615 -4.88 -16.10 -13.72
C ALA A 615 -4.67 -17.60 -13.37
N LEU A 616 -3.73 -17.90 -12.46
CA LEU A 616 -3.51 -19.25 -11.95
C LEU A 616 -4.76 -19.85 -11.29
N VAL A 617 -5.45 -19.07 -10.46
CA VAL A 617 -6.73 -19.49 -9.85
C VAL A 617 -7.79 -19.77 -10.92
N SER A 618 -7.91 -18.90 -11.94
CA SER A 618 -8.87 -19.09 -13.03
C SER A 618 -8.61 -20.40 -13.80
N GLN A 619 -7.35 -20.69 -14.11
CA GLN A 619 -6.96 -21.95 -14.77
C GLN A 619 -7.24 -23.16 -13.89
N SER A 620 -6.92 -23.08 -12.60
CA SER A 620 -7.21 -24.14 -11.63
C SER A 620 -8.70 -24.42 -11.50
N ASN A 621 -9.54 -23.37 -11.47
CA ASN A 621 -11.00 -23.51 -11.46
C ASN A 621 -11.52 -24.15 -12.74
N THR A 622 -10.96 -23.82 -13.90
CA THR A 622 -11.29 -24.45 -15.19
C THR A 622 -10.94 -25.94 -15.18
N TYR A 623 -9.76 -26.29 -14.66
CA TYR A 623 -9.35 -27.69 -14.48
C TYR A 623 -10.29 -28.44 -13.55
N ILE A 624 -10.61 -27.90 -12.37
CA ILE A 624 -11.56 -28.50 -11.42
C ILE A 624 -12.93 -28.74 -12.08
N ALA A 625 -13.44 -27.75 -12.82
CA ALA A 625 -14.72 -27.85 -13.51
C ALA A 625 -14.70 -28.93 -14.61
N SER A 626 -13.62 -29.03 -15.37
CA SER A 626 -13.46 -30.07 -16.42
C SER A 626 -13.46 -31.48 -15.84
N ARG A 627 -12.72 -31.70 -14.73
CA ARG A 627 -12.68 -33.01 -14.06
C ARG A 627 -14.04 -33.39 -13.46
N LYS A 628 -14.71 -32.41 -12.80
CA LYS A 628 -16.08 -32.62 -12.28
C LYS A 628 -17.07 -32.97 -13.40
N SER A 629 -17.02 -32.31 -14.54
CA SER A 629 -17.88 -32.59 -15.70
C SER A 629 -17.61 -33.98 -16.26
N ALA A 630 -16.38 -34.44 -16.25
CA ALA A 630 -15.98 -35.80 -16.67
C ALA A 630 -16.28 -36.85 -15.58
N LYS A 631 -16.81 -36.47 -14.41
CA LYS A 631 -16.98 -37.32 -13.22
C LYS A 631 -15.69 -37.98 -12.74
N LEU A 632 -14.56 -37.27 -12.93
CA LEU A 632 -13.24 -37.68 -12.47
C LEU A 632 -12.85 -36.82 -11.26
N GLN A 633 -12.04 -37.40 -10.38
CA GLN A 633 -11.47 -36.64 -9.26
C GLN A 633 -10.35 -35.72 -9.77
N PRO A 634 -10.26 -34.48 -9.34
CA PRO A 634 -9.10 -33.65 -9.57
C PRO A 634 -7.88 -34.18 -8.82
N ASN A 635 -6.68 -33.97 -9.37
CA ASN A 635 -5.43 -34.39 -8.72
C ASN A 635 -5.19 -33.53 -7.47
N LEU A 636 -5.17 -34.18 -6.29
CA LEU A 636 -5.10 -33.53 -4.99
C LEU A 636 -3.76 -32.84 -4.76
N MET A 637 -2.64 -33.52 -5.07
CA MET A 637 -1.29 -33.01 -4.85
C MET A 637 -1.00 -31.75 -5.66
N LEU A 638 -1.51 -31.69 -6.89
CA LEU A 638 -1.34 -30.53 -7.75
C LEU A 638 -2.14 -29.34 -7.26
N LEU A 639 -3.39 -29.54 -6.85
CA LEU A 639 -4.23 -28.48 -6.30
C LEU A 639 -3.72 -27.98 -4.94
N ASP A 640 -3.24 -28.88 -4.09
CA ASP A 640 -2.58 -28.54 -2.83
C ASP A 640 -1.36 -27.65 -3.07
N SER A 641 -0.49 -28.05 -4.01
CA SER A 641 0.71 -27.28 -4.37
C SER A 641 0.38 -25.89 -4.88
N VAL A 642 -0.65 -25.73 -5.71
CA VAL A 642 -1.11 -24.43 -6.19
C VAL A 642 -1.66 -23.58 -5.05
N ALA A 643 -2.53 -24.14 -4.22
CA ALA A 643 -3.15 -23.41 -3.11
C ALA A 643 -2.13 -23.01 -2.03
N ALA A 644 -1.18 -23.90 -1.72
CA ALA A 644 -0.08 -23.62 -0.79
C ALA A 644 0.82 -22.50 -1.32
N TYR A 645 1.18 -22.51 -2.60
CA TYR A 645 1.94 -21.44 -3.24
C TYR A 645 1.23 -20.09 -3.15
N LEU A 646 -0.04 -20.01 -3.53
CA LEU A 646 -0.83 -18.78 -3.45
C LEU A 646 -0.94 -18.27 -2.03
N THR A 647 -1.12 -19.18 -1.06
CA THR A 647 -1.15 -18.85 0.37
C THR A 647 0.19 -18.28 0.82
N ALA A 648 1.30 -18.92 0.43
CA ALA A 648 2.65 -18.45 0.76
C ALA A 648 2.93 -17.06 0.20
N MET A 649 2.51 -16.78 -1.02
CA MET A 649 2.65 -15.45 -1.63
C MET A 649 1.82 -14.40 -0.89
N LEU A 650 0.57 -14.68 -0.57
CA LEU A 650 -0.28 -13.76 0.19
C LEU A 650 0.23 -13.53 1.62
N LYS A 651 0.86 -14.54 2.25
CA LYS A 651 1.58 -14.39 3.53
C LYS A 651 2.79 -13.47 3.38
N THR A 652 3.59 -13.69 2.35
CA THR A 652 4.74 -12.82 2.02
C THR A 652 4.30 -11.37 1.84
N PHE A 653 3.15 -11.14 1.20
CA PHE A 653 2.59 -9.79 1.05
C PHE A 653 1.91 -9.23 2.32
N GLY A 654 1.86 -10.00 3.40
CA GLY A 654 1.20 -9.63 4.65
C GLY A 654 -0.33 -9.60 4.57
N ALA A 655 -0.93 -10.18 3.53
CA ALA A 655 -2.39 -10.26 3.36
C ALA A 655 -3.01 -11.46 4.11
N ILE A 656 -2.20 -12.43 4.51
CA ILE A 656 -2.59 -13.55 5.35
C ILE A 656 -1.72 -13.58 6.61
N GLU A 657 -2.36 -13.66 7.77
CA GLU A 657 -1.74 -13.87 9.06
C GLU A 657 -1.99 -15.30 9.54
N GLY A 658 -1.08 -15.84 10.37
CA GLY A 658 -1.24 -17.15 10.98
C GLY A 658 -0.57 -18.31 10.24
N ALA A 659 -0.62 -19.50 10.85
CA ALA A 659 0.15 -20.67 10.43
C ALA A 659 -0.59 -21.62 9.46
N GLN A 660 -1.88 -21.36 9.15
CA GLN A 660 -2.68 -22.26 8.31
C GLN A 660 -1.98 -22.54 6.96
N PRO A 661 -2.00 -23.78 6.45
CA PRO A 661 -1.30 -24.13 5.23
C PRO A 661 -1.98 -23.58 3.95
N ILE A 662 -3.30 -23.47 3.95
CA ILE A 662 -4.08 -23.01 2.81
C ILE A 662 -5.08 -21.93 3.21
N GLY A 663 -5.07 -20.82 2.45
CA GLY A 663 -6.08 -19.79 2.42
C GLY A 663 -6.12 -18.86 3.63
N PHE A 664 -7.22 -18.13 3.74
CA PHE A 664 -7.42 -17.18 4.82
C PHE A 664 -7.82 -17.88 6.12
N PRO A 665 -7.40 -17.39 7.31
CA PRO A 665 -7.81 -17.94 8.58
C PRO A 665 -9.33 -17.77 8.79
N VAL A 666 -9.96 -18.77 9.39
CA VAL A 666 -11.37 -18.74 9.77
C VAL A 666 -11.44 -18.45 11.27
N GLY A 667 -12.10 -17.37 11.66
CA GLY A 667 -12.19 -16.90 13.05
C GLY A 667 -11.09 -15.95 13.46
N GLY A 668 -11.39 -14.98 14.36
CA GLY A 668 -10.48 -13.91 14.76
C GLY A 668 -9.15 -14.38 15.34
N THR A 669 -8.15 -13.54 15.22
CA THR A 669 -6.80 -13.70 15.80
C THR A 669 -6.87 -14.03 17.30
N GLY A 670 -6.47 -15.22 17.70
CA GLY A 670 -6.26 -15.48 19.12
C GLY A 670 -6.47 -16.88 19.68
N ARG A 671 -6.71 -17.93 18.88
CA ARG A 671 -6.74 -19.31 19.39
C ARG A 671 -5.94 -20.23 18.46
N ASP A 672 -4.93 -20.88 19.02
CA ASP A 672 -4.13 -21.94 18.38
C ASP A 672 -4.92 -23.23 18.06
N ILE A 673 -6.24 -23.20 18.14
CA ILE A 673 -7.09 -24.36 17.83
C ILE A 673 -7.47 -24.25 16.36
N ASP A 674 -7.03 -25.20 15.55
CA ASP A 674 -7.53 -25.39 14.19
C ASP A 674 -9.03 -25.77 14.27
N LEU A 675 -9.85 -24.72 14.25
CA LEU A 675 -11.30 -24.84 14.34
C LEU A 675 -11.84 -25.68 13.19
N GLU A 676 -11.17 -25.60 12.03
CA GLU A 676 -11.57 -26.31 10.81
C GLU A 676 -11.38 -27.81 10.98
N THR A 677 -10.20 -28.26 11.43
CA THR A 677 -9.93 -29.68 11.67
C THR A 677 -10.87 -30.25 12.76
N THR A 678 -11.22 -29.44 13.75
CA THR A 678 -12.08 -29.86 14.84
C THR A 678 -13.56 -29.99 14.43
N LEU A 679 -14.11 -29.01 13.71
CA LEU A 679 -15.56 -28.93 13.42
C LEU A 679 -15.95 -29.70 12.14
N MET A 680 -15.07 -29.79 11.16
CA MET A 680 -15.45 -30.37 9.86
C MET A 680 -15.94 -31.81 9.92
N PRO A 681 -15.43 -32.73 10.75
CA PRO A 681 -15.98 -34.07 10.85
C PRO A 681 -17.47 -34.07 11.28
N TYR A 682 -17.84 -33.22 12.24
CA TYR A 682 -19.23 -33.13 12.73
C TYR A 682 -20.15 -32.48 11.68
N LEU A 683 -19.66 -31.44 11.00
CA LEU A 683 -20.40 -30.78 9.93
C LEU A 683 -20.63 -31.73 8.74
N LYS A 684 -19.68 -32.61 8.43
CA LYS A 684 -19.81 -33.62 7.40
C LYS A 684 -20.94 -34.60 7.72
N VAL A 685 -20.99 -35.11 8.97
CA VAL A 685 -22.08 -35.99 9.43
C VAL A 685 -23.44 -35.29 9.32
N LEU A 686 -23.53 -34.02 9.70
CA LEU A 686 -24.75 -33.22 9.58
C LEU A 686 -25.18 -33.05 8.13
N SER A 687 -24.20 -32.76 7.26
CA SER A 687 -24.44 -32.59 5.82
C SER A 687 -24.94 -33.87 5.16
N ASP A 688 -24.29 -35.01 5.47
CA ASP A 688 -24.69 -36.32 4.95
C ASP A 688 -26.08 -36.74 5.45
N PHE A 689 -26.41 -36.48 6.74
CA PHE A 689 -27.74 -36.68 7.29
C PHE A 689 -28.77 -35.83 6.53
N ARG A 690 -28.52 -34.53 6.35
CA ARG A 690 -29.44 -33.64 5.62
C ARG A 690 -29.66 -34.10 4.17
N GLU A 691 -28.62 -34.54 3.48
CA GLU A 691 -28.73 -35.01 2.09
C GLU A 691 -29.58 -36.28 2.02
N ASN A 692 -29.43 -37.20 2.96
CA ASN A 692 -30.27 -38.40 3.02
C ASN A 692 -31.74 -38.04 3.30
N VAL A 693 -32.02 -37.09 4.20
CA VAL A 693 -33.39 -36.58 4.41
C VAL A 693 -33.95 -35.96 3.16
N ARG A 694 -33.19 -35.14 2.44
CA ARG A 694 -33.59 -34.51 1.15
C ARG A 694 -33.91 -35.57 0.08
N ARG A 695 -33.09 -36.62 -0.03
CA ARG A 695 -33.30 -37.71 -0.99
C ARG A 695 -34.63 -38.41 -0.68
N ILE A 696 -34.88 -38.82 0.56
CA ILE A 696 -36.11 -39.47 0.99
C ILE A 696 -37.33 -38.53 0.77
N ALA A 697 -37.18 -37.25 1.10
CA ALA A 697 -38.27 -36.27 0.95
C ALA A 697 -38.65 -36.04 -0.54
N ARG A 698 -37.65 -36.07 -1.46
CA ARG A 698 -37.89 -36.02 -2.90
C ARG A 698 -38.61 -37.27 -3.42
N GLU A 699 -38.14 -38.46 -3.00
CA GLU A 699 -38.74 -39.75 -3.36
C GLU A 699 -40.21 -39.85 -2.89
N GLN A 700 -40.47 -39.36 -1.67
CA GLN A 700 -41.78 -39.40 -1.07
C GLN A 700 -42.63 -38.16 -1.35
N LYS A 701 -42.12 -37.17 -2.07
CA LYS A 701 -42.76 -35.88 -2.40
C LYS A 701 -43.23 -35.08 -1.16
N VAL A 702 -42.50 -35.13 -0.07
CA VAL A 702 -42.74 -34.38 1.15
C VAL A 702 -42.06 -33.03 1.11
N THR A 703 -42.80 -32.01 0.66
CA THR A 703 -42.29 -30.66 0.45
C THR A 703 -41.84 -29.96 1.76
N GLU A 704 -42.53 -30.25 2.85
CA GLU A 704 -42.26 -29.66 4.16
C GLU A 704 -40.85 -30.04 4.72
N LEU A 705 -40.44 -31.28 4.49
CA LEU A 705 -39.08 -31.71 4.86
C LEU A 705 -38.00 -31.06 3.99
N LEU A 706 -38.29 -30.80 2.71
CA LEU A 706 -37.36 -30.06 1.84
C LEU A 706 -37.20 -28.61 2.33
N GLN A 707 -38.29 -27.96 2.71
CA GLN A 707 -38.30 -26.61 3.26
C GLN A 707 -37.49 -26.53 4.58
N LEU A 708 -37.65 -27.51 5.47
CA LEU A 708 -36.83 -27.60 6.70
C LEU A 708 -35.34 -27.74 6.40
N CYS A 709 -34.98 -28.56 5.42
CA CYS A 709 -33.60 -28.69 4.98
C CYS A 709 -33.05 -27.40 4.37
N ASP A 710 -33.90 -26.63 3.68
CA ASP A 710 -33.49 -25.32 3.12
C ASP A 710 -33.32 -24.26 4.22
N VAL A 711 -34.19 -24.23 5.24
CA VAL A 711 -34.03 -23.36 6.43
C VAL A 711 -32.73 -23.66 7.18
N VAL A 712 -32.35 -24.92 7.33
CA VAL A 712 -31.07 -25.28 7.94
C VAL A 712 -29.91 -24.72 7.13
N ARG A 713 -29.95 -24.83 5.79
CA ARG A 713 -28.89 -24.35 4.91
C ARG A 713 -28.82 -22.82 4.83
N ASP A 714 -29.97 -22.16 4.67
CA ASP A 714 -30.06 -20.75 4.29
C ASP A 714 -30.15 -19.80 5.49
N ASP A 715 -30.67 -20.29 6.65
CA ASP A 715 -30.87 -19.45 7.84
C ASP A 715 -30.06 -19.92 9.04
N THR A 716 -30.14 -21.22 9.44
CA THR A 716 -29.54 -21.69 10.71
C THR A 716 -28.02 -21.77 10.65
N LEU A 717 -27.47 -22.42 9.63
CA LEU A 717 -26.03 -22.66 9.52
C LEU A 717 -25.22 -21.40 9.20
N PRO A 718 -25.68 -20.45 8.38
CA PRO A 718 -25.00 -19.17 8.18
C PRO A 718 -24.82 -18.36 9.47
N ASP A 719 -25.75 -18.43 10.43
CA ASP A 719 -25.62 -17.79 11.74
C ASP A 719 -24.52 -18.40 12.60
N LEU A 720 -24.01 -19.60 12.25
CA LEU A 720 -22.90 -20.30 12.87
C LEU A 720 -21.61 -20.26 12.05
N GLY A 721 -21.56 -19.50 10.94
CA GLY A 721 -20.40 -19.42 10.07
C GLY A 721 -20.22 -20.64 9.16
N VAL A 722 -21.29 -21.37 8.86
CA VAL A 722 -21.27 -22.57 8.01
C VAL A 722 -22.09 -22.34 6.75
N ARG A 723 -21.49 -22.55 5.57
CA ARG A 723 -22.14 -22.51 4.27
C ARG A 723 -22.27 -23.92 3.68
N LEU A 724 -23.48 -24.31 3.30
CA LEU A 724 -23.74 -25.53 2.54
C LEU A 724 -24.07 -25.18 1.08
N GLU A 725 -23.40 -25.83 0.13
CA GLU A 725 -23.68 -25.70 -1.30
C GLU A 725 -24.19 -27.03 -1.87
N ASP A 726 -25.45 -27.03 -2.34
CA ASP A 726 -26.06 -28.20 -2.93
C ASP A 726 -25.79 -28.22 -4.44
N HIS A 727 -25.25 -29.32 -4.94
CA HIS A 727 -25.04 -29.56 -6.36
C HIS A 727 -25.87 -30.77 -6.81
N GLU A 728 -26.48 -30.69 -7.98
CA GLU A 728 -27.29 -31.79 -8.48
C GLU A 728 -26.44 -33.03 -8.80
N GLY A 729 -26.74 -34.15 -8.12
CA GLY A 729 -26.02 -35.39 -8.31
C GLY A 729 -24.60 -35.47 -7.72
N LEU A 730 -24.20 -34.48 -6.92
CA LEU A 730 -22.92 -34.46 -6.20
C LEU A 730 -23.16 -34.31 -4.68
N PRO A 731 -22.21 -34.71 -3.82
CA PRO A 731 -22.29 -34.47 -2.39
C PRO A 731 -22.38 -32.98 -2.08
N THR A 732 -23.11 -32.62 -1.03
CA THR A 732 -23.18 -31.24 -0.53
C THR A 732 -21.81 -30.79 -0.06
N VAL A 733 -21.34 -29.63 -0.57
CA VAL A 733 -20.08 -29.01 -0.17
C VAL A 733 -20.27 -28.24 1.14
N VAL A 734 -19.37 -28.44 2.10
CA VAL A 734 -19.39 -27.77 3.40
C VAL A 734 -18.21 -26.81 3.51
N LYS A 735 -18.50 -25.53 3.76
CA LYS A 735 -17.49 -24.48 3.90
C LYS A 735 -17.64 -23.77 5.24
N LEU A 736 -16.53 -23.57 5.95
CA LEU A 736 -16.45 -22.63 7.06
C LEU A 736 -16.11 -21.26 6.51
N VAL A 737 -16.98 -20.29 6.78
CA VAL A 737 -16.85 -18.92 6.30
C VAL A 737 -17.09 -18.00 7.49
N ASP A 738 -16.51 -16.82 7.44
CA ASP A 738 -16.77 -15.83 8.49
C ASP A 738 -18.28 -15.51 8.58
N LYS A 739 -18.81 -15.52 9.80
CA LYS A 739 -20.25 -15.32 10.07
C LYS A 739 -20.76 -14.00 9.51
N GLU A 740 -20.02 -12.90 9.72
CA GLU A 740 -20.44 -11.57 9.27
C GLU A 740 -20.54 -11.52 7.73
N THR A 741 -19.61 -12.19 7.06
CA THR A 741 -19.59 -12.32 5.60
C THR A 741 -20.85 -13.03 5.11
N LEU A 742 -21.23 -14.16 5.73
CA LEU A 742 -22.45 -14.90 5.36
C LEU A 742 -23.72 -14.11 5.63
N LEU A 743 -23.78 -13.38 6.73
CA LEU A 743 -24.93 -12.55 7.06
C LEU A 743 -25.10 -11.40 6.06
N LYS A 744 -24.00 -10.73 5.67
CA LYS A 744 -24.01 -9.69 4.64
C LYS A 744 -24.47 -10.25 3.27
N GLU A 745 -23.95 -11.40 2.86
CA GLU A 745 -24.38 -12.07 1.62
C GLU A 745 -25.87 -12.40 1.63
N ARG A 746 -26.39 -12.87 2.77
CA ARG A 746 -27.81 -13.18 2.96
C ARG A 746 -28.69 -11.92 2.85
N GLU A 747 -28.30 -10.84 3.49
CA GLU A 747 -29.02 -9.56 3.42
C GLU A 747 -29.01 -8.98 2.00
N GLU A 748 -27.90 -9.04 1.32
CA GLU A 748 -27.75 -8.56 -0.04
C GLU A 748 -28.61 -9.37 -1.01
N LYS A 749 -28.63 -10.70 -0.86
CA LYS A 749 -29.51 -11.58 -1.62
C LYS A 749 -30.99 -11.25 -1.39
N LYS A 750 -31.41 -11.05 -0.12
CA LYS A 750 -32.79 -10.65 0.22
C LYS A 750 -33.14 -9.29 -0.40
N ARG A 751 -32.23 -8.32 -0.36
CA ARG A 751 -32.44 -7.00 -0.98
C ARG A 751 -32.61 -7.12 -2.50
N MET A 752 -31.76 -7.87 -3.17
CA MET A 752 -31.85 -8.09 -4.61
C MET A 752 -33.13 -8.83 -5.02
N GLU A 753 -33.60 -9.80 -4.24
CA GLU A 753 -34.83 -10.52 -4.47
C GLU A 753 -36.04 -9.60 -4.28
N GLU A 754 -36.01 -8.74 -3.28
CA GLU A 754 -37.07 -7.76 -3.03
C GLU A 754 -37.13 -6.69 -4.15
N GLU A 755 -35.97 -6.21 -4.63
CA GLU A 755 -35.94 -5.29 -5.78
C GLU A 755 -36.46 -5.95 -7.07
N LYS A 756 -36.11 -7.21 -7.32
CA LYS A 756 -36.63 -7.97 -8.45
C LYS A 756 -38.15 -8.14 -8.33
N ARG A 757 -38.67 -8.42 -7.13
CA ARG A 757 -40.08 -8.51 -6.87
C ARG A 757 -40.80 -7.18 -7.15
N LYS A 758 -40.28 -6.08 -6.58
CA LYS A 758 -40.84 -4.72 -6.82
C LYS A 758 -40.86 -4.34 -8.32
N LYS A 759 -39.77 -4.63 -9.03
CA LYS A 759 -39.71 -4.38 -10.49
C LYS A 759 -40.71 -5.23 -11.26
N LYS A 760 -40.92 -6.49 -10.87
CA LYS A 760 -41.90 -7.38 -11.49
C LYS A 760 -43.34 -6.91 -11.20
N GLU A 761 -43.60 -6.50 -9.97
CA GLU A 761 -44.91 -5.95 -9.56
C GLU A 761 -45.24 -4.64 -10.32
N GLU A 762 -44.25 -3.75 -10.43
CA GLU A 762 -44.40 -2.49 -11.18
C GLU A 762 -44.62 -2.74 -12.69
N ALA A 763 -43.89 -3.68 -13.28
CA ALA A 763 -44.09 -4.08 -14.68
C ALA A 763 -45.47 -4.68 -14.90
N THR A 764 -45.97 -5.49 -13.96
CA THR A 764 -47.34 -6.06 -14.01
C THR A 764 -48.38 -4.97 -13.87
N ARG A 765 -48.23 -4.01 -12.95
CA ARG A 765 -49.13 -2.86 -12.78
C ARG A 765 -49.16 -2.00 -14.04
N LYS A 766 -48.00 -1.66 -14.61
CA LYS A 766 -47.94 -0.89 -15.86
C LYS A 766 -48.63 -1.61 -17.02
N LYS A 767 -48.53 -2.95 -17.09
CA LYS A 767 -49.20 -3.76 -18.09
C LYS A 767 -50.72 -3.74 -17.90
N GLN A 768 -51.20 -3.86 -16.65
CA GLN A 768 -52.62 -3.76 -16.32
C GLN A 768 -53.17 -2.37 -16.59
N GLU A 769 -52.43 -1.29 -16.25
CA GLU A 769 -52.84 0.09 -16.57
C GLU A 769 -52.95 0.33 -18.09
N GLN A 770 -51.97 -0.19 -18.87
CA GLN A 770 -52.02 -0.12 -20.34
C GLN A 770 -53.19 -0.91 -20.93
N GLU A 771 -53.51 -2.06 -20.37
CA GLU A 771 -54.63 -2.90 -20.79
C GLU A 771 -55.97 -2.25 -20.44
N MET A 772 -56.10 -1.67 -19.23
CA MET A 772 -57.24 -0.86 -18.82
C MET A 772 -57.42 0.38 -19.70
N ALA A 773 -56.32 1.11 -20.00
CA ALA A 773 -56.34 2.27 -20.89
C ALA A 773 -56.76 1.88 -22.33
N LYS A 774 -56.33 0.71 -22.81
CA LYS A 774 -56.71 0.17 -24.10
C LYS A 774 -58.19 -0.20 -24.13
N LEU A 775 -58.70 -0.90 -23.10
CA LEU A 775 -60.11 -1.22 -22.92
C LEU A 775 -61.01 0.04 -22.82
N ALA A 776 -60.54 1.07 -22.10
CA ALA A 776 -61.23 2.35 -22.01
C ALA A 776 -61.32 3.04 -23.38
N LYS A 777 -60.26 3.03 -24.17
CA LYS A 777 -60.22 3.55 -25.55
C LYS A 777 -61.21 2.75 -26.48
N MET A 778 -61.22 1.41 -26.35
CA MET A 778 -62.11 0.55 -27.15
C MET A 778 -63.58 0.83 -26.91
N LYS A 779 -63.99 1.39 -25.76
CA LYS A 779 -65.35 1.73 -25.42
C LYS A 779 -65.84 3.05 -26.06
N ILE A 780 -64.91 3.88 -26.57
CA ILE A 780 -65.30 5.19 -27.15
C ILE A 780 -65.68 5.01 -28.64
N PRO A 781 -66.84 5.33 -29.05
CA PRO A 781 -67.23 5.36 -30.46
C PRO A 781 -66.41 6.36 -31.26
N ALA A 782 -66.09 6.06 -32.50
CA ALA A 782 -65.27 6.93 -33.34
C ALA A 782 -65.81 8.32 -33.49
N CYS A 783 -67.22 8.41 -33.59
CA CYS A 783 -67.92 9.67 -33.68
C CYS A 783 -67.80 10.58 -32.44
N GLU A 784 -67.46 10.00 -31.24
CA GLU A 784 -67.28 10.75 -30.01
C GLU A 784 -65.78 11.05 -29.69
N MET A 785 -64.92 10.42 -30.41
CA MET A 785 -63.43 10.49 -30.12
C MET A 785 -62.93 11.92 -30.13
N PHE A 786 -63.29 12.67 -31.17
CA PHE A 786 -62.86 14.05 -31.35
C PHE A 786 -63.75 15.07 -30.66
N LEU A 787 -65.02 14.73 -30.38
CA LEU A 787 -65.93 15.59 -29.63
C LEU A 787 -65.47 15.82 -28.18
N LYS A 788 -64.73 14.87 -27.62
CA LYS A 788 -64.10 15.01 -26.31
C LYS A 788 -62.80 15.86 -26.31
N GLU A 789 -62.31 16.19 -27.50
CA GLU A 789 -61.14 17.08 -27.69
C GLU A 789 -61.55 18.48 -28.13
N ALA A 790 -62.65 19.03 -27.51
CA ALA A 790 -63.17 20.37 -27.78
C ALA A 790 -62.11 21.50 -27.51
N ASP A 791 -61.02 21.20 -26.84
CA ASP A 791 -59.90 22.05 -26.65
C ASP A 791 -58.97 22.12 -27.89
N LYS A 792 -59.20 21.29 -28.93
CA LYS A 792 -58.35 21.23 -30.13
C LYS A 792 -59.08 21.59 -31.41
N TYR A 793 -60.46 21.42 -31.41
CA TYR A 793 -61.27 21.59 -32.63
C TYR A 793 -62.54 22.33 -32.30
N SER A 794 -62.93 23.28 -33.20
CA SER A 794 -64.07 24.17 -33.00
C SER A 794 -65.34 23.75 -33.76
N LYS A 795 -65.23 22.96 -34.85
CA LYS A 795 -66.37 22.48 -35.63
C LYS A 795 -66.16 21.04 -36.09
N PHE A 796 -67.26 20.28 -36.15
CA PHE A 796 -67.33 18.87 -36.55
C PHE A 796 -68.35 18.65 -37.64
N ASP A 797 -68.22 17.61 -38.44
CA ASP A 797 -69.23 17.15 -39.40
C ASP A 797 -70.27 16.23 -38.73
N GLU A 798 -71.26 15.78 -39.51
CA GLU A 798 -72.32 14.88 -39.03
C GLU A 798 -71.80 13.56 -38.46
N THR A 799 -70.59 13.16 -38.75
CA THR A 799 -69.98 11.93 -38.27
C THR A 799 -69.13 12.14 -37.04
N GLY A 800 -69.05 13.38 -36.50
CA GLY A 800 -68.15 13.74 -35.38
C GLY A 800 -66.73 13.94 -35.76
N PHE A 801 -66.41 14.09 -37.09
CA PHE A 801 -65.03 14.34 -37.57
C PHE A 801 -64.71 15.83 -37.53
N PRO A 802 -63.57 16.29 -37.04
CA PRO A 802 -63.22 17.71 -36.93
C PRO A 802 -62.98 18.34 -38.32
N THR A 803 -63.60 19.52 -38.54
CA THR A 803 -63.51 20.29 -39.80
C THR A 803 -62.67 21.58 -39.62
N HIS A 804 -62.69 22.16 -38.43
CA HIS A 804 -61.96 23.40 -38.13
C HIS A 804 -61.15 23.24 -36.84
N ASP A 805 -60.00 23.90 -36.82
CA ASP A 805 -59.15 23.99 -35.60
C ASP A 805 -59.75 24.93 -34.56
N LEU A 806 -59.13 25.12 -33.44
CA LEU A 806 -59.56 25.96 -32.33
C LEU A 806 -59.77 27.44 -32.77
N GLU A 807 -58.95 27.92 -33.71
CA GLU A 807 -58.95 29.28 -34.23
C GLU A 807 -60.06 29.49 -35.32
N GLY A 808 -60.84 28.46 -35.64
CA GLY A 808 -61.86 28.51 -36.63
C GLY A 808 -61.41 28.38 -38.07
N LYS A 809 -60.20 27.98 -38.33
CA LYS A 809 -59.61 27.76 -39.64
C LYS A 809 -59.85 26.32 -40.12
N GLU A 810 -60.17 26.14 -41.41
CA GLU A 810 -60.32 24.81 -41.98
C GLU A 810 -59.06 23.97 -41.84
N ILE A 811 -59.22 22.72 -41.40
CA ILE A 811 -58.13 21.75 -41.22
C ILE A 811 -57.50 21.43 -42.59
N SER A 812 -56.23 21.57 -42.72
CA SER A 812 -55.51 21.29 -43.96
C SER A 812 -55.70 19.84 -44.45
N LYS A 813 -55.69 19.60 -45.75
CA LYS A 813 -55.83 18.26 -46.36
C LYS A 813 -54.84 17.23 -45.78
N GLY A 814 -53.62 17.67 -45.37
CA GLY A 814 -52.62 16.79 -44.75
C GLY A 814 -52.98 16.40 -43.33
N GLN A 815 -53.52 17.33 -42.54
CA GLN A 815 -53.98 17.08 -41.16
C GLN A 815 -55.28 16.24 -41.19
N ALA A 816 -56.25 16.55 -42.07
CA ALA A 816 -57.45 15.76 -42.21
C ALA A 816 -57.15 14.29 -42.56
N LYS A 817 -56.11 14.01 -43.38
CA LYS A 817 -55.74 12.65 -43.72
C LYS A 817 -55.16 11.90 -42.50
N LYS A 818 -54.36 12.60 -41.61
CA LYS A 818 -53.88 12.00 -40.37
C LYS A 818 -54.99 11.71 -39.39
N LEU A 819 -55.94 12.66 -39.21
CA LEU A 819 -57.11 12.51 -38.32
C LEU A 819 -58.04 11.40 -38.80
N ARG A 820 -58.21 11.27 -40.12
CA ARG A 820 -59.06 10.19 -40.70
C ARG A 820 -58.47 8.79 -40.43
N LYS A 821 -57.10 8.63 -40.46
CA LYS A 821 -56.48 7.38 -40.05
C LYS A 821 -56.72 7.05 -38.57
N LEU A 822 -56.68 8.07 -37.70
CA LEU A 822 -57.02 7.89 -36.30
C LEU A 822 -58.48 7.53 -36.06
N TYR A 823 -59.39 8.16 -36.80
CA TYR A 823 -60.86 7.88 -36.78
C TYR A 823 -61.12 6.43 -37.20
N GLU A 824 -60.59 5.98 -38.34
CA GLU A 824 -60.69 4.61 -38.86
C GLU A 824 -60.07 3.57 -37.90
N ALA A 825 -58.97 3.89 -37.28
CA ALA A 825 -58.34 3.02 -36.29
C ALA A 825 -59.17 2.89 -35.00
N GLN A 826 -59.84 4.00 -34.56
CA GLN A 826 -60.75 3.99 -33.42
C GLN A 826 -62.02 3.26 -33.71
N ASP A 827 -62.59 3.44 -34.93
CA ASP A 827 -63.82 2.73 -35.38
C ASP A 827 -63.61 1.23 -35.44
N LYS A 828 -62.47 0.80 -35.93
CA LYS A 828 -62.08 -0.61 -35.89
C LYS A 828 -62.00 -1.14 -34.45
N LEU A 829 -61.28 -0.42 -33.55
CA LEU A 829 -61.17 -0.78 -32.15
C LEU A 829 -62.49 -0.89 -31.42
N HIS A 830 -63.44 0.04 -31.72
CA HIS A 830 -64.77 0.03 -31.13
C HIS A 830 -65.58 -1.15 -31.62
N ARG A 831 -65.57 -1.48 -32.94
CA ARG A 831 -66.16 -2.66 -33.51
C ARG A 831 -65.65 -3.97 -32.93
N ASP A 832 -64.34 -4.06 -32.77
CA ASP A 832 -63.78 -5.23 -32.12
C ASP A 832 -64.25 -5.41 -30.68
N ASN A 833 -64.50 -4.30 -29.94
CA ASN A 833 -65.00 -4.31 -28.58
C ASN A 833 -66.53 -4.76 -28.59
N LEU A 834 -67.33 -4.31 -29.56
CA LEU A 834 -68.70 -4.73 -29.67
C LEU A 834 -68.86 -6.21 -30.03
N GLN A 835 -67.95 -6.73 -30.89
CA GLN A 835 -67.92 -8.16 -31.23
C GLN A 835 -67.48 -9.02 -30.03
N MET A 836 -66.48 -8.55 -29.22
CA MET A 836 -66.09 -9.25 -28.01
C MET A 836 -67.23 -9.34 -26.98
N ASN A 837 -67.96 -8.27 -26.83
CA ASN A 837 -69.13 -8.25 -25.90
C ASN A 837 -70.30 -9.09 -26.37
N GLN A 838 -70.48 -9.34 -27.69
CA GLN A 838 -71.52 -10.23 -28.25
C GLN A 838 -71.14 -11.71 -28.18
N ASN A 839 -69.87 -12.04 -28.16
CA ASN A 839 -69.37 -13.42 -28.03
C ASN A 839 -69.17 -13.86 -26.57
N GLY A 840 -69.28 -12.98 -25.60
CA GLY A 840 -69.18 -13.22 -24.17
C GLY A 840 -70.45 -13.28 -23.36
N SER A 841 -71.65 -13.27 -23.99
CA SER A 841 -72.94 -13.44 -23.35
C SER A 841 -73.51 -14.83 -23.60
#